data_b96e374bd5d911f2f5027f29fec36e54
#
_entry.id   b96e374bd5d911f2f5027f29fec36e54
#
_cell.length_a   1.000
_cell.length_b   1.000
_cell.length_c   1.000
_cell.angle_alpha   90.00
_cell.angle_beta   90.00
_cell.angle_gamma   90.00
#
_symmetry.space_group_name_H-M   'P 1'
#
loop_
_entity.id
_entity.type
_entity.pdbx_description
1 polymer ?
#
loop_
_entity_poly.entity_id
_entity_poly.type
_entity_poly.pdbx_seq_one_letter_code
_entity_poly.pdbx_strand_id
1 'polypeptide(L)'
;MKLFLIDAYALIYRSYYAFIKNPRINSKGMNTSAIFGFINSLEDVLKRETPTHIAVGFDPKGPTFRHEAYEQYKAQRQETPEDIRKSVPFIKDIIEAYNIPILEVPRYEADDVIGTVAKQAEKEGFEVYMMTPDKDYGQLVSEHIFMYRPRFGGDYEIMGVPEVLGKYGLTSVDQVIDLLGLMGDSSDNIPGCPGVGEKTAQKLLAEFGTIENLLENTDKLKGSLQKKVMENMEQIRFSKFLATIKTDVPIRFDAAKCIREKMNEERLVEIYTELEFRTFINKMSGEPEKVKTESKTAPAPAKTDTRKKAAPAGPIQGSLFEEFATEPTAVPKYSTLANLKSTHHTYHLVDTEEKRIELGRFLNEQDFFAFDTETDGIDPLKAGLVGMSFAVKENEAWYVPVPAAREEADKILAHFSPALQNPKSLKIGQNIKFDILVVRKYGIRIAGPLFDTMIAHYLLNPELRHGMDYLAETYLKYKTVRIEELIGPRGRKQLTMRDVPVVQVAEYAAEDADITLKLKNYFTPCLEKEGLESLFYDIEMPLIYVLAEMEYTGVTLDTVALKQSSEELTTALKKLEKEIYELAGMKFNINSARQVGEVLFDHLKIEEKARKTKTGSYSTSEEILEKMRSKHPVVGKLLEYRGLKKLLSTYIDALPELINPETGKIHTSYN
;
A
#
# COMPACT_ATOMS: atom_id res chain seq x y z
N MET A 1 5.06 11.26 27.18
CA MET A 1 5.52 9.87 26.90
C MET A 1 4.66 9.30 25.80
N LYS A 2 5.23 8.50 24.85
CA LYS A 2 4.54 8.00 23.66
C LYS A 2 4.29 6.50 23.80
N LEU A 3 3.01 6.09 23.89
CA LEU A 3 2.58 4.70 24.00
C LEU A 3 1.96 4.23 22.68
N PHE A 4 2.44 3.12 22.12
CA PHE A 4 1.77 2.42 21.02
C PHE A 4 1.04 1.19 21.52
N LEU A 5 -0.24 1.10 21.17
CA LEU A 5 -1.10 -0.07 21.42
C LEU A 5 -1.46 -0.69 20.07
N ILE A 6 -0.99 -1.91 19.83
CA ILE A 6 -1.16 -2.60 18.53
C ILE A 6 -2.29 -3.61 18.64
N ASP A 7 -3.26 -3.53 17.72
CA ASP A 7 -4.26 -4.57 17.50
C ASP A 7 -3.62 -5.70 16.68
N ALA A 8 -3.33 -6.84 17.32
CA ALA A 8 -2.61 -7.94 16.71
C ALA A 8 -3.34 -8.53 15.50
N TYR A 9 -4.61 -8.90 15.67
CA TYR A 9 -5.34 -9.57 14.60
C TYR A 9 -5.57 -8.66 13.39
N ALA A 10 -5.78 -7.38 13.60
CA ALA A 10 -5.89 -6.41 12.51
C ALA A 10 -4.65 -6.39 11.63
N LEU A 11 -3.43 -6.44 12.20
CA LEU A 11 -2.17 -6.51 11.45
C LEU A 11 -1.92 -7.90 10.86
N ILE A 12 -2.22 -8.98 11.58
CA ILE A 12 -2.04 -10.37 11.12
C ILE A 12 -2.89 -10.62 9.87
N TYR A 13 -4.17 -10.27 9.89
CA TYR A 13 -5.06 -10.42 8.74
C TYR A 13 -4.61 -9.56 7.57
N ARG A 14 -4.27 -8.30 7.82
CA ARG A 14 -3.74 -7.40 6.78
C ARG A 14 -2.50 -8.00 6.11
N SER A 15 -1.57 -8.50 6.90
CA SER A 15 -0.33 -9.11 6.42
C SER A 15 -0.61 -10.37 5.60
N TYR A 16 -1.47 -11.25 6.07
CA TYR A 16 -1.88 -12.46 5.37
C TYR A 16 -2.49 -12.15 3.99
N TYR A 17 -3.43 -11.22 3.93
CA TYR A 17 -4.10 -10.88 2.67
C TYR A 17 -3.21 -10.08 1.71
N ALA A 18 -2.23 -9.34 2.19
CA ALA A 18 -1.25 -8.66 1.33
C ALA A 18 -0.46 -9.66 0.47
N PHE A 19 -0.14 -10.84 1.00
CA PHE A 19 0.60 -11.89 0.31
C PHE A 19 -0.28 -12.98 -0.31
N ILE A 20 -1.60 -12.86 -0.30
CA ILE A 20 -2.50 -13.95 -0.72
C ILE A 20 -2.29 -14.41 -2.17
N LYS A 21 -1.82 -13.54 -3.05
CA LYS A 21 -1.52 -13.85 -4.45
C LYS A 21 -0.14 -14.48 -4.66
N ASN A 22 0.79 -14.22 -3.74
CA ASN A 22 2.16 -14.73 -3.77
C ASN A 22 2.61 -15.06 -2.35
N PRO A 23 2.09 -16.18 -1.74
CA PRO A 23 2.36 -16.52 -0.36
C PRO A 23 3.82 -16.91 -0.16
N ARG A 24 4.39 -16.50 0.97
CA ARG A 24 5.73 -16.91 1.41
C ARG A 24 5.62 -18.26 2.11
N ILE A 25 6.11 -19.29 1.45
CA ILE A 25 6.07 -20.66 1.97
C ILE A 25 7.50 -21.10 2.24
N ASN A 26 7.81 -21.50 3.49
CA ASN A 26 9.11 -22.03 3.84
C ASN A 26 9.32 -23.47 3.31
N SER A 27 10.53 -24.04 3.47
CA SER A 27 10.87 -25.38 2.98
C SER A 27 10.03 -26.49 3.63
N LYS A 28 9.45 -26.23 4.82
CA LYS A 28 8.57 -27.14 5.55
C LYS A 28 7.10 -27.07 5.08
N GLY A 29 6.79 -26.24 4.06
CA GLY A 29 5.45 -26.05 3.52
C GLY A 29 4.54 -25.13 4.35
N MET A 30 5.07 -24.43 5.35
CA MET A 30 4.33 -23.48 6.17
C MET A 30 4.22 -22.13 5.45
N ASN A 31 3.01 -21.56 5.38
CA ASN A 31 2.79 -20.21 4.92
C ASN A 31 3.18 -19.21 6.02
N THR A 32 4.29 -18.51 5.83
CA THR A 32 4.86 -17.57 6.79
C THR A 32 4.50 -16.11 6.51
N SER A 33 3.62 -15.85 5.53
CA SER A 33 3.27 -14.51 5.06
C SER A 33 2.74 -13.60 6.17
N ALA A 34 1.85 -14.13 7.03
CA ALA A 34 1.27 -13.37 8.14
C ALA A 34 2.32 -12.96 9.16
N ILE A 35 3.23 -13.87 9.49
CA ILE A 35 4.33 -13.62 10.44
C ILE A 35 5.28 -12.57 9.87
N PHE A 36 5.71 -12.76 8.63
CA PHE A 36 6.61 -11.86 7.93
C PHE A 36 6.08 -10.42 7.86
N GLY A 37 4.83 -10.26 7.42
CA GLY A 37 4.22 -8.94 7.31
C GLY A 37 3.95 -8.28 8.68
N PHE A 38 3.65 -9.07 9.72
CA PHE A 38 3.51 -8.57 11.09
C PHE A 38 4.84 -8.01 11.62
N ILE A 39 5.96 -8.76 11.46
CA ILE A 39 7.29 -8.30 11.89
C ILE A 39 7.67 -7.01 11.18
N ASN A 40 7.49 -6.93 9.85
CA ASN A 40 7.79 -5.72 9.09
C ASN A 40 6.99 -4.52 9.58
N SER A 41 5.70 -4.70 9.87
CA SER A 41 4.87 -3.62 10.40
C SER A 41 5.31 -3.19 11.81
N LEU A 42 5.70 -4.14 12.64
CA LEU A 42 6.24 -3.86 13.98
C LEU A 42 7.57 -3.10 13.89
N GLU A 43 8.53 -3.60 13.10
CA GLU A 43 9.84 -2.95 12.92
C GLU A 43 9.70 -1.54 12.32
N ASP A 44 8.79 -1.35 11.36
CA ASP A 44 8.52 -0.06 10.75
C ASP A 44 8.06 0.96 11.81
N VAL A 45 7.10 0.60 12.65
CA VAL A 45 6.64 1.46 13.76
C VAL A 45 7.75 1.73 14.76
N LEU A 46 8.51 0.71 15.14
CA LEU A 46 9.62 0.88 16.09
C LEU A 46 10.72 1.83 15.58
N LYS A 47 10.98 1.84 14.28
CA LYS A 47 11.97 2.71 13.63
C LYS A 47 11.42 4.11 13.39
N ARG A 48 10.23 4.21 12.79
CA ARG A 48 9.60 5.47 12.38
C ARG A 48 9.18 6.29 13.60
N GLU A 49 8.40 5.68 14.47
CA GLU A 49 7.73 6.36 15.57
C GLU A 49 8.54 6.41 16.86
N THR A 50 9.57 5.56 16.97
CA THR A 50 10.43 5.48 18.16
C THR A 50 9.65 5.57 19.48
N PRO A 51 8.61 4.70 19.70
CA PRO A 51 7.79 4.77 20.89
C PRO A 51 8.62 4.55 22.15
N THR A 52 8.27 5.27 23.24
CA THR A 52 8.86 5.04 24.56
C THR A 52 8.25 3.82 25.25
N HIS A 53 6.98 3.55 24.94
CA HIS A 53 6.21 2.44 25.50
C HIS A 53 5.40 1.76 24.36
N ILE A 54 5.22 0.45 24.48
CA ILE A 54 4.52 -0.36 23.48
C ILE A 54 3.87 -1.58 24.12
N ALA A 55 2.68 -1.98 23.64
CA ALA A 55 2.04 -3.23 23.98
C ALA A 55 1.18 -3.73 22.81
N VAL A 56 0.86 -5.03 22.81
CA VAL A 56 0.08 -5.67 21.73
C VAL A 56 -1.16 -6.34 22.33
N GLY A 57 -2.35 -5.96 21.87
CA GLY A 57 -3.61 -6.55 22.27
C GLY A 57 -3.99 -7.74 21.39
N PHE A 58 -4.47 -8.82 22.02
CA PHE A 58 -4.98 -10.02 21.36
C PHE A 58 -6.41 -10.31 21.80
N ASP A 59 -7.22 -10.79 20.86
CA ASP A 59 -8.51 -11.41 21.21
C ASP A 59 -8.29 -12.71 21.97
N PRO A 60 -9.09 -12.99 22.99
CA PRO A 60 -8.98 -14.20 23.77
C PRO A 60 -9.47 -15.43 22.99
N LYS A 61 -9.04 -16.60 23.41
CA LYS A 61 -9.63 -17.85 22.94
C LYS A 61 -11.02 -18.05 23.57
N GLY A 62 -12.05 -18.11 22.75
CA GLY A 62 -13.42 -18.40 23.20
C GLY A 62 -14.41 -17.24 23.05
N PRO A 63 -15.66 -17.41 23.50
CA PRO A 63 -16.69 -16.40 23.37
C PRO A 63 -16.41 -15.19 24.26
N THR A 64 -16.78 -14.02 23.77
CA THR A 64 -16.73 -12.76 24.51
C THR A 64 -18.12 -12.43 25.08
N PHE A 65 -18.21 -11.42 25.95
CA PHE A 65 -19.48 -10.99 26.51
C PHE A 65 -20.52 -10.58 25.44
N ARG A 66 -20.04 -10.12 24.26
CA ARG A 66 -20.92 -9.81 23.11
C ARG A 66 -21.51 -11.07 22.50
N HIS A 67 -20.76 -12.16 22.41
CA HIS A 67 -21.28 -13.46 21.94
C HIS A 67 -22.27 -14.04 22.94
N GLU A 68 -22.07 -13.84 24.27
CA GLU A 68 -23.00 -14.27 25.30
C GLU A 68 -24.31 -13.47 25.23
N ALA A 69 -24.27 -12.17 24.92
CA ALA A 69 -25.42 -11.31 24.76
C ALA A 69 -26.17 -11.51 23.43
N TYR A 70 -25.44 -11.87 22.35
CA TYR A 70 -25.98 -12.01 21.01
C TYR A 70 -25.30 -13.15 20.25
N GLU A 71 -25.95 -14.29 20.16
CA GLU A 71 -25.45 -15.51 19.54
C GLU A 71 -25.05 -15.29 18.06
N GLN A 72 -25.71 -14.35 17.38
CA GLN A 72 -25.42 -14.02 15.98
C GLN A 72 -24.27 -13.00 15.82
N TYR A 73 -23.68 -12.49 16.89
CA TYR A 73 -22.54 -11.58 16.82
C TYR A 73 -21.38 -12.23 16.09
N LYS A 74 -20.88 -11.58 15.05
CA LYS A 74 -19.80 -12.09 14.17
C LYS A 74 -20.05 -13.47 13.52
N ALA A 75 -21.28 -14.01 13.59
CA ALA A 75 -21.61 -15.33 13.04
C ALA A 75 -21.41 -15.46 11.53
N GLN A 76 -21.36 -14.35 10.80
CA GLN A 76 -21.10 -14.30 9.37
C GLN A 76 -19.60 -14.34 9.01
N ARG A 77 -18.72 -14.15 10.00
CA ARG A 77 -17.26 -14.21 9.78
C ARG A 77 -16.87 -15.66 9.44
N GLN A 78 -16.04 -15.81 8.45
CA GLN A 78 -15.45 -17.12 8.13
C GLN A 78 -14.54 -17.55 9.29
N GLU A 79 -14.40 -18.85 9.47
CA GLU A 79 -13.37 -19.39 10.36
C GLU A 79 -12.01 -18.79 10.01
N THR A 80 -11.23 -18.49 11.02
CA THR A 80 -9.85 -18.01 10.84
C THR A 80 -9.07 -19.00 9.98
N PRO A 81 -8.45 -18.56 8.87
CA PRO A 81 -7.65 -19.43 8.02
C PRO A 81 -6.64 -20.25 8.84
N GLU A 82 -6.45 -21.51 8.45
CA GLU A 82 -5.53 -22.41 9.15
C GLU A 82 -4.11 -21.84 9.24
N ASP A 83 -3.67 -21.18 8.17
CA ASP A 83 -2.35 -20.54 8.12
C ASP A 83 -2.21 -19.42 9.16
N ILE A 84 -3.26 -18.62 9.37
CA ILE A 84 -3.27 -17.61 10.44
C ILE A 84 -3.22 -18.28 11.81
N ARG A 85 -4.02 -19.34 12.03
CA ARG A 85 -4.02 -20.09 13.30
C ARG A 85 -2.65 -20.64 13.61
N LYS A 86 -1.92 -21.14 12.61
CA LYS A 86 -0.53 -21.64 12.76
C LYS A 86 0.47 -20.51 12.98
N SER A 87 0.21 -19.32 12.48
CA SER A 87 1.11 -18.16 12.61
C SER A 87 1.04 -17.50 13.98
N VAL A 88 -0.12 -17.49 14.63
CA VAL A 88 -0.34 -16.77 15.91
C VAL A 88 0.64 -17.18 17.03
N PRO A 89 0.95 -18.47 17.28
CA PRO A 89 1.94 -18.83 18.28
C PRO A 89 3.32 -18.23 18.02
N PHE A 90 3.82 -18.31 16.78
CA PHE A 90 5.10 -17.70 16.39
C PHE A 90 5.11 -16.18 16.56
N ILE A 91 3.99 -15.52 16.22
CA ILE A 91 3.86 -14.07 16.40
C ILE A 91 3.91 -13.70 17.88
N LYS A 92 3.26 -14.47 18.77
CA LYS A 92 3.34 -14.26 20.22
C LYS A 92 4.77 -14.45 20.74
N ASP A 93 5.43 -15.54 20.35
CA ASP A 93 6.83 -15.81 20.73
C ASP A 93 7.78 -14.69 20.27
N ILE A 94 7.55 -14.15 19.06
CA ILE A 94 8.32 -13.02 18.53
C ILE A 94 8.08 -11.75 19.34
N ILE A 95 6.81 -11.41 19.66
CA ILE A 95 6.44 -10.24 20.48
C ILE A 95 7.11 -10.34 21.86
N GLU A 96 7.09 -11.52 22.49
CA GLU A 96 7.78 -11.79 23.77
C GLU A 96 9.29 -11.62 23.64
N ALA A 97 9.88 -12.10 22.53
CA ALA A 97 11.31 -11.91 22.26
C ALA A 97 11.71 -10.45 21.98
N TYR A 98 10.78 -9.62 21.53
CA TYR A 98 10.95 -8.15 21.48
C TYR A 98 10.81 -7.47 22.85
N ASN A 99 10.55 -8.23 23.93
CA ASN A 99 10.22 -7.75 25.27
C ASN A 99 8.99 -6.81 25.27
N ILE A 100 8.00 -7.11 24.42
CA ILE A 100 6.75 -6.35 24.33
C ILE A 100 5.65 -7.12 25.05
N PRO A 101 4.91 -6.51 25.99
CA PRO A 101 3.83 -7.17 26.71
C PRO A 101 2.65 -7.47 25.79
N ILE A 102 2.08 -8.66 25.96
CA ILE A 102 0.82 -9.09 25.33
C ILE A 102 -0.32 -8.82 26.30
N LEU A 103 -1.34 -8.10 25.81
CA LEU A 103 -2.54 -7.77 26.55
C LEU A 103 -3.67 -8.68 26.02
N GLU A 104 -4.13 -9.62 26.85
CA GLU A 104 -5.20 -10.55 26.52
C GLU A 104 -6.02 -10.81 27.80
N VAL A 105 -7.32 -10.54 27.76
CA VAL A 105 -8.22 -10.74 28.91
C VAL A 105 -9.38 -11.63 28.50
N PRO A 106 -9.63 -12.77 29.18
CA PRO A 106 -10.77 -13.62 28.86
C PRO A 106 -12.10 -12.87 28.83
N ARG A 107 -12.97 -13.19 27.86
CA ARG A 107 -14.30 -12.60 27.65
C ARG A 107 -14.32 -11.19 27.09
N TYR A 108 -13.19 -10.50 26.88
CA TYR A 108 -13.11 -9.16 26.30
C TYR A 108 -12.31 -9.19 25.02
N GLU A 109 -12.75 -8.48 23.99
CA GLU A 109 -12.06 -8.38 22.72
C GLU A 109 -10.82 -7.47 22.85
N ALA A 110 -9.91 -7.55 21.88
CA ALA A 110 -8.69 -6.74 21.88
C ALA A 110 -9.00 -5.23 21.92
N ASP A 111 -10.08 -4.79 21.28
CA ASP A 111 -10.52 -3.40 21.27
C ASP A 111 -10.93 -2.91 22.67
N ASP A 112 -11.64 -3.75 23.46
CA ASP A 112 -12.01 -3.43 24.84
C ASP A 112 -10.77 -3.31 25.74
N VAL A 113 -9.81 -4.23 25.58
CA VAL A 113 -8.56 -4.25 26.35
C VAL A 113 -7.71 -3.02 26.00
N ILE A 114 -7.50 -2.76 24.69
CA ILE A 114 -6.75 -1.61 24.19
C ILE A 114 -7.43 -0.30 24.62
N GLY A 115 -8.75 -0.20 24.49
CA GLY A 115 -9.52 0.97 24.90
C GLY A 115 -9.39 1.28 26.37
N THR A 116 -9.46 0.24 27.22
CA THR A 116 -9.28 0.38 28.67
C THR A 116 -7.87 0.87 29.03
N VAL A 117 -6.84 0.26 28.43
CA VAL A 117 -5.44 0.64 28.67
C VAL A 117 -5.16 2.03 28.14
N ALA A 118 -5.69 2.39 26.97
CA ALA A 118 -5.53 3.72 26.38
C ALA A 118 -6.10 4.81 27.31
N LYS A 119 -7.32 4.61 27.84
CA LYS A 119 -7.94 5.57 28.78
C LYS A 119 -7.22 5.66 30.13
N GLN A 120 -6.60 4.58 30.59
CA GLN A 120 -5.77 4.62 31.80
C GLN A 120 -4.45 5.34 31.57
N ALA A 121 -3.77 5.04 30.44
CA ALA A 121 -2.51 5.67 30.06
C ALA A 121 -2.67 7.18 29.81
N GLU A 122 -3.78 7.61 29.18
CA GLU A 122 -4.11 9.03 29.02
C GLU A 122 -4.14 9.78 30.36
N LYS A 123 -4.77 9.18 31.36
CA LYS A 123 -4.84 9.76 32.73
C LYS A 123 -3.45 9.86 33.40
N GLU A 124 -2.51 9.01 32.99
CA GLU A 124 -1.12 9.06 33.46
C GLU A 124 -0.23 9.99 32.60
N GLY A 125 -0.82 10.75 31.66
CA GLY A 125 -0.12 11.76 30.85
C GLY A 125 0.61 11.18 29.62
N PHE A 126 0.18 10.05 29.10
CA PHE A 126 0.69 9.50 27.86
C PHE A 126 -0.05 10.05 26.62
N GLU A 127 0.69 10.26 25.55
CA GLU A 127 0.11 10.27 24.20
C GLU A 127 0.01 8.84 23.71
N VAL A 128 -1.21 8.40 23.37
CA VAL A 128 -1.52 7.02 23.02
C VAL A 128 -1.86 6.91 21.55
N TYR A 129 -1.22 6.00 20.85
CA TYR A 129 -1.44 5.69 19.44
C TYR A 129 -1.94 4.27 19.31
N MET A 130 -3.22 4.12 18.91
CA MET A 130 -3.85 2.82 18.68
C MET A 130 -3.64 2.41 17.23
N MET A 131 -2.78 1.41 17.00
CA MET A 131 -2.45 0.92 15.67
C MET A 131 -3.45 -0.12 15.21
N THR A 132 -4.45 0.33 14.49
CA THR A 132 -5.53 -0.49 13.94
C THR A 132 -6.17 0.17 12.73
N PRO A 133 -6.62 -0.57 11.69
CA PRO A 133 -7.46 -0.04 10.63
C PRO A 133 -8.93 0.06 11.02
N ASP A 134 -9.33 -0.51 12.16
CA ASP A 134 -10.73 -0.61 12.56
C ASP A 134 -11.31 0.77 12.89
N LYS A 135 -12.45 1.08 12.25
CA LYS A 135 -13.16 2.36 12.39
C LYS A 135 -13.75 2.56 13.79
N ASP A 136 -14.05 1.46 14.49
CA ASP A 136 -14.76 1.49 15.76
C ASP A 136 -13.92 2.11 16.87
N TYR A 137 -12.59 2.04 16.75
CA TYR A 137 -11.66 2.75 17.63
C TYR A 137 -11.78 4.29 17.57
N GLY A 138 -12.49 4.83 16.56
CA GLY A 138 -12.80 6.26 16.50
C GLY A 138 -13.53 6.79 17.73
N GLN A 139 -14.30 5.94 18.43
CA GLN A 139 -15.01 6.30 19.68
C GLN A 139 -14.09 6.54 20.87
N LEU A 140 -12.84 6.08 20.81
CA LEU A 140 -11.85 6.21 21.88
C LEU A 140 -10.97 7.45 21.76
N VAL A 141 -10.96 8.08 20.58
CA VAL A 141 -10.11 9.24 20.29
C VAL A 141 -10.39 10.41 21.22
N SER A 142 -9.35 11.09 21.64
CA SER A 142 -9.40 12.25 22.52
C SER A 142 -8.27 13.22 22.20
N GLU A 143 -8.03 14.20 23.08
CA GLU A 143 -6.91 15.14 22.94
C GLU A 143 -5.54 14.44 22.96
N HIS A 144 -5.43 13.29 23.63
CA HIS A 144 -4.18 12.53 23.80
C HIS A 144 -4.26 11.09 23.33
N ILE A 145 -5.37 10.64 22.75
CA ILE A 145 -5.54 9.31 22.16
C ILE A 145 -5.81 9.44 20.67
N PHE A 146 -5.01 8.79 19.85
CA PHE A 146 -5.04 8.86 18.41
C PHE A 146 -5.19 7.46 17.80
N MET A 147 -5.88 7.37 16.66
CA MET A 147 -5.78 6.19 15.80
C MET A 147 -4.57 6.32 14.88
N TYR A 148 -3.77 5.27 14.82
CA TYR A 148 -2.65 5.13 13.88
C TYR A 148 -3.03 4.09 12.84
N ARG A 149 -3.59 4.56 11.71
CA ARG A 149 -4.22 3.69 10.69
C ARG A 149 -3.28 3.40 9.54
N PRO A 150 -2.99 2.10 9.27
CA PRO A 150 -2.26 1.72 8.07
C PRO A 150 -3.12 1.95 6.82
N ARG A 151 -2.58 2.70 5.84
CA ARG A 151 -3.19 2.93 4.51
C ARG A 151 -2.68 1.93 3.47
N PHE A 152 -3.36 1.88 2.31
CA PHE A 152 -2.87 1.17 1.13
C PHE A 152 -1.62 1.88 0.60
N GLY A 153 -0.62 1.11 0.13
CA GLY A 153 0.68 1.68 -0.25
C GLY A 153 1.65 1.80 0.92
N GLY A 154 1.17 1.49 2.13
CA GLY A 154 1.96 1.31 3.34
C GLY A 154 2.20 2.59 4.13
N ASP A 155 1.53 3.68 3.83
CA ASP A 155 1.44 4.88 4.67
C ASP A 155 0.58 4.65 5.90
N TYR A 156 0.73 5.57 6.87
CA TYR A 156 -0.12 5.61 8.05
C TYR A 156 -0.82 6.96 8.14
N GLU A 157 -2.04 6.92 8.62
CA GLU A 157 -2.85 8.09 8.91
C GLU A 157 -3.02 8.21 10.42
N ILE A 158 -2.65 9.34 10.98
CA ILE A 158 -2.94 9.65 12.38
C ILE A 158 -4.27 10.38 12.38
N MET A 159 -5.24 9.84 13.12
CA MET A 159 -6.57 10.43 13.26
C MET A 159 -6.78 10.85 14.72
N GLY A 160 -6.86 12.15 14.95
CA GLY A 160 -7.29 12.76 16.19
C GLY A 160 -8.78 13.15 16.14
N VAL A 161 -9.20 13.97 17.09
CA VAL A 161 -10.60 14.43 17.17
C VAL A 161 -11.06 15.13 15.91
N PRO A 162 -10.32 16.10 15.32
CA PRO A 162 -10.77 16.80 14.10
C PRO A 162 -10.97 15.85 12.91
N GLU A 163 -10.07 14.89 12.73
CA GLU A 163 -10.11 13.94 11.61
C GLU A 163 -11.28 12.97 11.74
N VAL A 164 -11.57 12.49 12.97
CA VAL A 164 -12.72 11.62 13.25
C VAL A 164 -14.03 12.38 13.01
N LEU A 165 -14.15 13.59 13.55
CA LEU A 165 -15.35 14.41 13.38
C LEU A 165 -15.58 14.79 11.90
N GLY A 166 -14.53 15.22 11.20
CA GLY A 166 -14.60 15.56 9.79
C GLY A 166 -14.98 14.37 8.91
N LYS A 167 -14.42 13.20 9.18
CA LYS A 167 -14.68 11.97 8.43
C LYS A 167 -16.13 11.50 8.56
N TYR A 168 -16.66 11.50 9.77
CA TYR A 168 -18.00 10.99 10.04
C TYR A 168 -19.09 12.07 10.05
N GLY A 169 -18.73 13.35 9.82
CA GLY A 169 -19.69 14.46 9.84
C GLY A 169 -20.38 14.64 11.20
N LEU A 170 -19.63 14.43 12.28
CA LEU A 170 -20.13 14.47 13.67
C LEU A 170 -19.67 15.75 14.37
N THR A 171 -20.31 16.08 15.49
CA THR A 171 -19.98 17.25 16.32
C THR A 171 -19.25 16.87 17.61
N SER A 172 -19.29 15.61 18.02
CA SER A 172 -18.59 15.05 19.18
C SER A 172 -18.13 13.64 18.89
N VAL A 173 -17.00 13.23 19.47
CA VAL A 173 -16.45 11.86 19.36
C VAL A 173 -17.40 10.83 19.97
N ASP A 174 -18.12 11.18 21.02
CA ASP A 174 -19.12 10.29 21.66
C ASP A 174 -20.23 9.86 20.69
N GLN A 175 -20.51 10.67 19.66
CA GLN A 175 -21.48 10.33 18.62
C GLN A 175 -21.02 9.19 17.68
N VAL A 176 -19.76 8.77 17.71
CA VAL A 176 -19.28 7.62 16.92
C VAL A 176 -20.02 6.35 17.34
N ILE A 177 -20.23 6.15 18.65
CA ILE A 177 -20.99 5.01 19.17
C ILE A 177 -22.45 5.07 18.71
N ASP A 178 -23.05 6.25 18.74
CA ASP A 178 -24.43 6.47 18.30
C ASP A 178 -24.59 6.26 16.78
N LEU A 179 -23.60 6.70 16.00
CA LEU A 179 -23.56 6.47 14.56
C LEU A 179 -23.58 4.96 14.25
N LEU A 180 -22.70 4.19 14.91
CA LEU A 180 -22.61 2.74 14.77
C LEU A 180 -23.89 2.04 15.26
N GLY A 181 -24.45 2.48 16.37
CA GLY A 181 -25.71 1.96 16.91
C GLY A 181 -26.90 2.16 15.98
N LEU A 182 -26.96 3.30 15.27
CA LEU A 182 -28.02 3.60 14.30
C LEU A 182 -27.85 2.87 12.97
N MET A 183 -26.65 2.90 12.39
CA MET A 183 -26.42 2.31 11.07
C MET A 183 -26.17 0.79 11.12
N GLY A 184 -25.80 0.27 12.28
CA GLY A 184 -25.35 -1.10 12.45
C GLY A 184 -23.96 -1.35 11.83
N ASP A 185 -23.48 -2.57 11.97
CA ASP A 185 -22.27 -3.05 11.31
C ASP A 185 -22.45 -4.45 10.72
N SER A 186 -22.39 -4.53 9.41
CA SER A 186 -22.53 -5.80 8.69
C SER A 186 -21.33 -6.74 8.91
N SER A 187 -20.14 -6.21 9.23
CA SER A 187 -18.94 -7.02 9.49
C SER A 187 -19.06 -7.79 10.81
N ASP A 188 -19.71 -7.17 11.80
CA ASP A 188 -19.90 -7.72 13.14
C ASP A 188 -21.32 -8.24 13.37
N ASN A 189 -22.13 -8.16 12.31
CA ASN A 189 -23.54 -8.54 12.35
C ASN A 189 -24.35 -7.75 13.39
N ILE A 190 -24.02 -6.46 13.56
CA ILE A 190 -24.76 -5.53 14.41
C ILE A 190 -25.92 -4.98 13.59
N PRO A 191 -27.19 -5.18 14.04
CA PRO A 191 -28.34 -4.96 13.18
C PRO A 191 -28.66 -3.48 12.87
N GLY A 192 -28.36 -2.55 13.77
CA GLY A 192 -28.73 -1.14 13.62
C GLY A 192 -30.24 -0.90 13.49
N CYS A 193 -30.61 0.26 12.94
CA CYS A 193 -31.98 0.57 12.58
C CYS A 193 -32.25 0.21 11.12
N PRO A 194 -33.20 -0.68 10.78
CA PRO A 194 -33.43 -1.12 9.42
C PRO A 194 -33.71 0.02 8.43
N GLY A 195 -32.84 0.14 7.41
CA GLY A 195 -32.92 1.17 6.38
C GLY A 195 -32.43 2.55 6.82
N VAL A 196 -31.70 2.63 7.92
CA VAL A 196 -30.90 3.79 8.32
C VAL A 196 -29.44 3.49 7.99
N GLY A 197 -28.91 4.12 6.95
CA GLY A 197 -27.50 4.07 6.62
C GLY A 197 -26.77 5.31 7.15
N GLU A 198 -25.46 5.37 6.94
CA GLU A 198 -24.55 6.41 7.45
C GLU A 198 -25.09 7.84 7.28
N LYS A 199 -25.46 8.24 6.07
CA LYS A 199 -25.97 9.61 5.80
C LYS A 199 -27.26 9.94 6.57
N THR A 200 -28.11 8.95 6.83
CA THR A 200 -29.35 9.16 7.58
C THR A 200 -29.03 9.24 9.07
N ALA A 201 -28.14 8.37 9.56
CA ALA A 201 -27.67 8.41 10.94
C ALA A 201 -26.96 9.74 11.26
N GLN A 202 -26.09 10.24 10.40
CA GLN A 202 -25.45 11.56 10.52
C GLN A 202 -26.47 12.70 10.66
N LYS A 203 -27.52 12.70 9.83
CA LYS A 203 -28.58 13.72 9.90
C LYS A 203 -29.35 13.64 11.21
N LEU A 204 -29.66 12.43 11.67
CA LEU A 204 -30.33 12.22 12.97
C LEU A 204 -29.46 12.71 14.12
N LEU A 205 -28.17 12.42 14.10
CA LEU A 205 -27.25 12.87 15.14
C LEU A 205 -26.98 14.37 15.10
N ALA A 206 -26.99 14.98 13.92
CA ALA A 206 -26.90 16.43 13.79
C ALA A 206 -28.13 17.14 14.38
N GLU A 207 -29.33 16.52 14.31
CA GLU A 207 -30.59 17.09 14.81
C GLU A 207 -30.80 16.77 16.28
N PHE A 208 -30.55 15.53 16.71
CA PHE A 208 -30.91 15.06 18.06
C PHE A 208 -29.71 14.91 19.01
N GLY A 209 -28.50 14.93 18.50
CA GLY A 209 -27.24 14.79 19.26
C GLY A 209 -26.91 13.36 19.68
N THR A 210 -27.84 12.63 20.30
CA THR A 210 -27.65 11.26 20.82
C THR A 210 -28.82 10.35 20.44
N ILE A 211 -28.59 9.03 20.49
CA ILE A 211 -29.65 8.01 20.32
C ILE A 211 -30.73 8.19 21.39
N GLU A 212 -30.37 8.43 22.62
CA GLU A 212 -31.31 8.59 23.71
C GLU A 212 -32.30 9.74 23.44
N ASN A 213 -31.75 10.91 23.08
CA ASN A 213 -32.58 12.08 22.75
C ASN A 213 -33.43 11.86 21.49
N LEU A 214 -32.89 11.13 20.49
CA LEU A 214 -33.68 10.71 19.31
C LEU A 214 -34.87 9.85 19.69
N LEU A 215 -34.64 8.85 20.54
CA LEU A 215 -35.67 7.89 20.95
C LEU A 215 -36.74 8.54 21.86
N GLU A 216 -36.38 9.56 22.61
CA GLU A 216 -37.33 10.35 23.43
C GLU A 216 -38.16 11.34 22.60
N ASN A 217 -37.68 11.72 21.43
CA ASN A 217 -38.30 12.74 20.56
C ASN A 217 -38.71 12.19 19.18
N THR A 218 -39.14 10.94 19.14
CA THR A 218 -39.57 10.30 17.87
C THR A 218 -40.74 10.99 17.19
N ASP A 219 -41.55 11.76 17.94
CA ASP A 219 -42.65 12.59 17.44
C ASP A 219 -42.19 13.71 16.48
N LYS A 220 -40.96 14.15 16.59
CA LYS A 220 -40.36 15.15 15.67
C LYS A 220 -39.98 14.54 14.31
N LEU A 221 -39.86 13.22 14.23
CA LEU A 221 -39.61 12.51 12.98
C LEU A 221 -40.90 12.43 12.14
N LYS A 222 -40.73 12.25 10.82
CA LYS A 222 -41.86 12.19 9.88
C LYS A 222 -41.83 10.93 9.02
N GLY A 223 -43.03 10.47 8.63
CA GLY A 223 -43.20 9.44 7.61
C GLY A 223 -42.61 8.08 7.98
N SER A 224 -41.98 7.42 6.98
CA SER A 224 -41.46 6.05 7.16
C SER A 224 -40.29 5.97 8.14
N LEU A 225 -39.52 7.04 8.30
CA LEU A 225 -38.38 7.08 9.20
C LEU A 225 -38.85 7.05 10.68
N GLN A 226 -39.87 7.82 11.03
CA GLN A 226 -40.49 7.80 12.33
C GLN A 226 -40.94 6.39 12.72
N LYS A 227 -41.70 5.74 11.81
CA LYS A 227 -42.21 4.37 12.03
C LYS A 227 -41.04 3.39 12.26
N LYS A 228 -40.01 3.44 11.44
CA LYS A 228 -38.84 2.55 11.57
C LYS A 228 -38.11 2.73 12.88
N VAL A 229 -37.87 3.98 13.32
CA VAL A 229 -37.20 4.24 14.59
C VAL A 229 -38.05 3.76 15.74
N MET A 230 -39.35 4.06 15.76
CA MET A 230 -40.26 3.63 16.82
C MET A 230 -40.40 2.10 16.92
N GLU A 231 -40.51 1.40 15.79
CA GLU A 231 -40.62 -0.06 15.75
C GLU A 231 -39.34 -0.79 16.18
N ASN A 232 -38.17 -0.11 16.14
CA ASN A 232 -36.87 -0.72 16.38
C ASN A 232 -36.10 -0.10 17.56
N MET A 233 -36.78 0.58 18.50
CA MET A 233 -36.11 1.31 19.60
C MET A 233 -35.19 0.39 20.42
N GLU A 234 -35.64 -0.80 20.79
CA GLU A 234 -34.83 -1.75 21.56
C GLU A 234 -33.67 -2.31 20.76
N GLN A 235 -33.85 -2.56 19.45
CA GLN A 235 -32.79 -3.00 18.56
C GLN A 235 -31.70 -1.93 18.39
N ILE A 236 -32.09 -0.66 18.35
CA ILE A 236 -31.13 0.47 18.26
C ILE A 236 -30.30 0.55 19.54
N ARG A 237 -30.94 0.46 20.71
CA ARG A 237 -30.23 0.43 22.01
C ARG A 237 -29.29 -0.76 22.12
N PHE A 238 -29.77 -1.92 21.71
CA PHE A 238 -28.97 -3.14 21.71
C PHE A 238 -27.77 -3.04 20.71
N SER A 239 -27.97 -2.44 19.54
CA SER A 239 -26.89 -2.19 18.57
C SER A 239 -25.86 -1.22 19.13
N LYS A 240 -26.29 -0.16 19.83
CA LYS A 240 -25.39 0.74 20.57
C LYS A 240 -24.54 -0.01 21.59
N PHE A 241 -25.17 -0.89 22.38
CA PHE A 241 -24.48 -1.74 23.36
C PHE A 241 -23.41 -2.63 22.70
N LEU A 242 -23.74 -3.28 21.58
CA LEU A 242 -22.79 -4.15 20.86
C LEU A 242 -21.63 -3.37 20.25
N ALA A 243 -21.88 -2.16 19.74
CA ALA A 243 -20.87 -1.31 19.11
C ALA A 243 -19.97 -0.57 20.13
N THR A 244 -20.37 -0.53 21.41
CA THR A 244 -19.61 0.17 22.44
C THR A 244 -18.38 -0.62 22.84
N ILE A 245 -17.20 -0.03 22.69
CA ILE A 245 -15.94 -0.56 23.24
C ILE A 245 -15.93 -0.33 24.75
N LYS A 246 -15.70 -1.40 25.51
CA LYS A 246 -15.59 -1.33 26.97
C LYS A 246 -14.27 -0.71 27.39
N THR A 247 -14.33 0.25 28.30
CA THR A 247 -13.14 0.91 28.87
C THR A 247 -12.95 0.64 30.36
N ASP A 248 -13.66 -0.37 30.86
CA ASP A 248 -13.69 -0.82 32.26
C ASP A 248 -13.31 -2.30 32.41
N VAL A 249 -12.54 -2.86 31.44
CA VAL A 249 -12.01 -4.23 31.49
C VAL A 249 -11.18 -4.41 32.77
N PRO A 250 -11.21 -5.58 33.45
CA PRO A 250 -10.42 -5.83 34.66
C PRO A 250 -8.92 -6.04 34.34
N ILE A 251 -8.33 -5.03 33.73
CA ILE A 251 -6.90 -4.93 33.44
C ILE A 251 -6.38 -3.59 33.95
N ARG A 252 -5.18 -3.57 34.47
CA ARG A 252 -4.50 -2.34 34.89
C ARG A 252 -3.33 -2.04 33.98
N PHE A 253 -3.27 -0.80 33.52
CA PHE A 253 -2.09 -0.29 32.82
C PHE A 253 -0.87 -0.28 33.77
N ASP A 254 0.21 -0.85 33.31
CA ASP A 254 1.50 -0.88 34.02
C ASP A 254 2.56 -0.29 33.08
N ALA A 255 2.82 0.99 33.25
CA ALA A 255 3.76 1.72 32.42
C ALA A 255 5.15 1.06 32.41
N ALA A 256 5.61 0.55 33.57
CA ALA A 256 6.92 -0.07 33.67
C ALA A 256 7.07 -1.31 32.79
N LYS A 257 6.01 -2.10 32.65
CA LYS A 257 6.00 -3.28 31.76
C LYS A 257 5.92 -2.95 30.27
N CYS A 258 5.43 -1.76 29.95
CA CYS A 258 5.27 -1.31 28.57
C CYS A 258 6.50 -0.54 28.06
N ILE A 259 7.51 -0.27 28.89
CA ILE A 259 8.74 0.39 28.46
C ILE A 259 9.36 -0.40 27.30
N ARG A 260 9.72 0.32 26.24
CA ARG A 260 10.44 -0.30 25.12
C ARG A 260 11.83 -0.70 25.57
N GLU A 261 12.07 -1.99 25.64
CA GLU A 261 13.36 -2.58 26.00
C GLU A 261 14.12 -3.09 24.77
N LYS A 262 15.39 -3.45 24.96
CA LYS A 262 16.18 -4.14 23.93
C LYS A 262 15.63 -5.54 23.73
N MET A 263 15.43 -5.94 22.46
CA MET A 263 14.95 -7.27 22.10
C MET A 263 15.94 -8.39 22.52
N ASN A 264 15.42 -9.57 22.75
CA ASN A 264 16.21 -10.79 22.95
C ASN A 264 16.65 -11.35 21.59
N GLU A 265 17.83 -10.91 21.13
CA GLU A 265 18.40 -11.26 19.83
C GLU A 265 18.61 -12.79 19.67
N GLU A 266 19.07 -13.48 20.71
CA GLU A 266 19.30 -14.93 20.66
C GLU A 266 17.98 -15.69 20.39
N ARG A 267 16.93 -15.33 21.13
CA ARG A 267 15.61 -15.95 20.94
C ARG A 267 15.01 -15.65 19.57
N LEU A 268 15.17 -14.44 19.09
CA LEU A 268 14.70 -14.06 17.74
C LEU A 268 15.46 -14.83 16.65
N VAL A 269 16.77 -15.00 16.77
CA VAL A 269 17.56 -15.79 15.82
C VAL A 269 17.08 -17.25 15.77
N GLU A 270 16.76 -17.88 16.92
CA GLU A 270 16.18 -19.22 16.96
C GLU A 270 14.86 -19.29 16.17
N ILE A 271 13.90 -18.38 16.47
CA ILE A 271 12.59 -18.35 15.83
C ILE A 271 12.72 -18.05 14.32
N TYR A 272 13.54 -17.09 13.95
CA TYR A 272 13.76 -16.73 12.55
C TYR A 272 14.46 -17.84 11.76
N THR A 273 15.34 -18.61 12.40
CA THR A 273 15.97 -19.79 11.81
C THR A 273 14.93 -20.87 11.52
N GLU A 274 14.02 -21.12 12.46
CA GLU A 274 12.92 -22.08 12.27
C GLU A 274 11.98 -21.68 11.13
N LEU A 275 11.71 -20.38 10.99
CA LEU A 275 10.86 -19.79 9.95
C LEU A 275 11.58 -19.57 8.61
N GLU A 276 12.93 -19.76 8.58
CA GLU A 276 13.79 -19.51 7.41
C GLU A 276 13.85 -18.02 6.98
N PHE A 277 13.77 -17.12 7.95
CA PHE A 277 13.81 -15.67 7.74
C PHE A 277 15.24 -15.14 7.73
N ARG A 278 16.02 -15.52 6.74
CA ARG A 278 17.45 -15.19 6.63
C ARG A 278 17.74 -13.69 6.69
N THR A 279 16.91 -12.89 6.03
CA THR A 279 17.06 -11.42 6.00
C THR A 279 17.04 -10.83 7.42
N PHE A 280 16.11 -11.30 8.28
CA PHE A 280 16.04 -10.81 9.67
C PHE A 280 17.23 -11.29 10.51
N ILE A 281 17.69 -12.52 10.28
CA ILE A 281 18.88 -13.08 10.98
C ILE A 281 20.11 -12.26 10.63
N ASN A 282 20.36 -12.02 9.34
CA ASN A 282 21.52 -11.27 8.87
C ASN A 282 21.54 -9.83 9.43
N LYS A 283 20.39 -9.18 9.51
CA LYS A 283 20.26 -7.85 10.14
C LYS A 283 20.68 -7.84 11.63
N MET A 284 20.48 -8.94 12.33
CA MET A 284 20.78 -9.04 13.76
C MET A 284 22.23 -9.43 14.03
N SER A 285 22.81 -10.30 13.19
CA SER A 285 24.18 -10.81 13.39
C SER A 285 25.28 -9.82 12.95
N GLY A 286 24.93 -8.74 12.22
CA GLY A 286 25.92 -7.80 11.68
C GLY A 286 26.93 -8.43 10.74
N GLU A 287 26.67 -9.65 10.25
CA GLU A 287 27.53 -10.31 9.28
C GLU A 287 27.07 -9.96 7.85
N PRO A 288 27.98 -9.47 7.00
CA PRO A 288 27.68 -9.32 5.57
C PRO A 288 27.46 -10.72 4.96
N GLU A 289 26.49 -10.80 4.08
CA GLU A 289 26.14 -12.03 3.36
C GLU A 289 27.37 -12.55 2.59
N LYS A 290 28.10 -13.52 3.16
CA LYS A 290 29.12 -14.27 2.43
C LYS A 290 28.40 -15.17 1.43
N VAL A 291 28.29 -14.70 0.20
CA VAL A 291 27.94 -15.53 -0.96
C VAL A 291 28.96 -16.67 -1.05
N LYS A 292 28.64 -17.80 -0.46
CA LYS A 292 29.37 -19.06 -0.71
C LYS A 292 28.99 -19.55 -2.10
N THR A 293 29.78 -19.16 -3.10
CA THR A 293 29.88 -19.88 -4.37
C THR A 293 30.53 -21.24 -4.09
N GLU A 294 29.77 -22.20 -3.65
CA GLU A 294 30.13 -23.62 -3.76
C GLU A 294 29.51 -24.16 -5.04
N SER A 295 30.35 -24.19 -6.06
CA SER A 295 30.12 -25.00 -7.26
C SER A 295 30.14 -26.47 -6.86
N LYS A 296 28.98 -27.09 -6.68
CA LYS A 296 28.82 -28.53 -6.75
C LYS A 296 27.99 -28.87 -7.99
N THR A 297 28.72 -29.31 -9.00
CA THR A 297 28.18 -30.09 -10.11
C THR A 297 27.44 -31.32 -9.56
N ALA A 298 26.15 -31.35 -9.77
CA ALA A 298 25.34 -32.55 -9.63
C ALA A 298 24.36 -32.64 -10.80
N PRO A 299 24.04 -33.83 -11.31
CA PRO A 299 23.51 -34.07 -12.63
C PRO A 299 22.05 -33.66 -12.76
N ALA A 300 21.70 -33.22 -13.96
CA ALA A 300 20.35 -32.77 -14.33
C ALA A 300 19.29 -33.84 -14.08
N PRO A 301 18.19 -33.52 -13.39
CA PRO A 301 16.97 -34.27 -13.49
C PRO A 301 16.10 -33.74 -14.63
N ALA A 302 15.37 -34.68 -15.22
CA ALA A 302 14.53 -34.55 -16.38
C ALA A 302 13.51 -33.40 -16.27
N LYS A 303 13.27 -32.80 -17.44
CA LYS A 303 12.24 -31.81 -17.70
C LYS A 303 10.85 -32.33 -17.28
N THR A 304 10.26 -31.72 -16.28
CA THR A 304 8.80 -31.67 -16.16
C THR A 304 8.37 -30.21 -16.27
N ASP A 305 7.74 -29.95 -17.39
CA ASP A 305 7.15 -28.67 -17.77
C ASP A 305 5.95 -28.39 -16.86
N THR A 306 6.09 -27.46 -15.93
CA THR A 306 4.94 -26.84 -15.25
C THR A 306 5.12 -25.35 -15.20
N ARG A 307 4.96 -24.69 -16.36
CA ARG A 307 4.71 -23.24 -16.43
C ARG A 307 3.29 -22.99 -15.90
N LYS A 308 3.13 -22.67 -14.66
CA LYS A 308 1.92 -22.00 -14.15
C LYS A 308 1.93 -20.54 -14.63
N LYS A 309 1.11 -20.25 -15.64
CA LYS A 309 0.84 -18.88 -16.08
C LYS A 309 -0.02 -18.17 -15.03
N ALA A 310 0.40 -16.98 -14.64
CA ALA A 310 -0.42 -16.07 -13.86
C ALA A 310 -1.67 -15.65 -14.64
N ALA A 311 -2.82 -15.74 -14.01
CA ALA A 311 -4.09 -15.26 -14.57
C ALA A 311 -4.21 -13.73 -14.40
N PRO A 312 -4.85 -13.00 -15.35
CA PRO A 312 -5.11 -11.58 -15.18
C PRO A 312 -6.12 -11.35 -14.06
N ALA A 313 -5.91 -10.29 -13.29
CA ALA A 313 -6.79 -9.85 -12.24
C ALA A 313 -8.18 -9.51 -12.84
N GLY A 314 -9.18 -10.32 -12.50
CA GLY A 314 -10.57 -9.88 -12.55
C GLY A 314 -10.82 -8.80 -11.50
N PRO A 315 -11.90 -8.01 -11.58
CA PRO A 315 -12.18 -6.96 -10.64
C PRO A 315 -12.20 -7.54 -9.23
N ILE A 316 -11.31 -7.04 -8.40
CA ILE A 316 -11.26 -7.35 -6.99
C ILE A 316 -12.57 -6.85 -6.42
N GLN A 317 -13.39 -7.77 -5.95
CA GLN A 317 -14.55 -7.47 -5.15
C GLN A 317 -14.07 -6.65 -3.97
N GLY A 318 -14.57 -5.42 -3.84
CA GLY A 318 -14.12 -4.43 -2.89
C GLY A 318 -13.89 -5.05 -1.53
N SER A 319 -12.64 -5.01 -1.11
CA SER A 319 -12.35 -5.19 0.30
C SER A 319 -12.91 -3.98 1.03
N LEU A 320 -13.26 -4.14 2.29
CA LEU A 320 -13.78 -3.13 3.21
C LEU A 320 -12.98 -1.81 3.25
N PHE A 321 -11.99 -1.64 2.38
CA PHE A 321 -10.98 -0.58 2.35
C PHE A 321 -11.02 0.32 1.11
N GLU A 322 -11.99 0.14 0.18
CA GLU A 322 -12.03 0.87 -1.10
C GLU A 322 -12.87 2.16 -1.10
N GLU A 323 -13.61 2.44 -0.05
CA GLU A 323 -14.30 3.73 0.06
C GLU A 323 -13.53 4.62 1.02
N PHE A 324 -12.87 5.65 0.53
CA PHE A 324 -12.63 6.95 1.18
C PHE A 324 -11.43 7.66 0.55
N ALA A 325 -11.67 8.26 -0.64
CA ALA A 325 -10.91 9.43 -1.06
C ALA A 325 -11.74 10.66 -0.67
N THR A 326 -11.40 11.29 0.42
CA THR A 326 -11.88 12.61 0.79
C THR A 326 -10.72 13.55 1.04
N GLU A 327 -10.94 14.79 0.68
CA GLU A 327 -10.07 15.96 0.55
C GLU A 327 -9.03 16.16 1.68
N PRO A 328 -7.92 16.88 1.41
CA PRO A 328 -6.90 17.16 2.40
C PRO A 328 -7.43 18.17 3.41
N THR A 329 -7.77 17.70 4.60
CA THR A 329 -7.98 18.56 5.76
C THR A 329 -6.67 18.84 6.48
N ALA A 330 -6.55 20.01 7.05
CA ALA A 330 -5.39 20.60 7.71
C ALA A 330 -4.53 19.62 8.52
N VAL A 331 -3.21 19.78 8.38
CA VAL A 331 -2.17 18.99 9.06
C VAL A 331 -2.36 19.05 10.58
N PRO A 332 -2.45 17.91 11.29
CA PRO A 332 -2.52 17.90 12.76
C PRO A 332 -1.23 18.41 13.40
N LYS A 333 -1.36 19.14 14.51
CA LYS A 333 -0.28 19.74 15.31
C LYS A 333 0.67 18.73 16.02
N TYR A 334 0.65 17.46 15.67
CA TYR A 334 1.25 16.39 16.49
C TYR A 334 2.44 15.69 15.86
N SER A 335 2.99 16.18 14.74
CA SER A 335 4.20 15.64 14.16
C SER A 335 5.43 16.35 14.76
N THR A 336 6.26 15.60 15.47
CA THR A 336 7.60 16.03 15.92
C THR A 336 8.59 16.11 14.75
N LEU A 337 8.15 15.81 13.53
CA LEU A 337 8.98 15.82 12.34
C LEU A 337 9.23 17.26 11.88
N ALA A 338 10.46 17.55 11.52
CA ALA A 338 10.79 18.79 10.79
C ALA A 338 10.06 18.79 9.43
N ASN A 339 9.86 19.94 8.83
CA ASN A 339 9.27 20.10 7.51
C ASN A 339 9.77 21.39 6.87
N LEU A 340 9.35 21.65 5.63
CA LEU A 340 9.77 22.82 4.86
C LEU A 340 9.56 24.14 5.65
N LYS A 341 8.46 24.27 6.39
CA LYS A 341 8.13 25.48 7.16
C LYS A 341 8.94 25.63 8.45
N SER A 342 9.39 24.51 9.03
CA SER A 342 10.13 24.51 10.31
C SER A 342 11.65 24.47 10.15
N THR A 343 12.14 24.22 8.93
CA THR A 343 13.57 24.09 8.63
C THR A 343 14.08 25.32 7.90
N HIS A 344 15.20 25.90 8.37
CA HIS A 344 15.84 26.99 7.66
C HIS A 344 16.52 26.45 6.39
N HIS A 345 16.13 26.99 5.24
CA HIS A 345 16.66 26.61 3.94
C HIS A 345 16.78 27.83 3.02
N THR A 346 17.53 27.68 1.95
CA THR A 346 17.71 28.70 0.92
C THR A 346 17.51 28.03 -0.45
N TYR A 347 16.30 28.18 -1.00
CA TYR A 347 15.94 27.64 -2.30
C TYR A 347 15.85 28.73 -3.36
N HIS A 348 16.51 28.53 -4.48
CA HIS A 348 16.71 29.51 -5.52
C HIS A 348 15.89 29.19 -6.77
N LEU A 349 15.07 30.14 -7.22
CA LEU A 349 14.44 30.07 -8.52
C LEU A 349 15.41 30.63 -9.58
N VAL A 350 15.74 29.78 -10.56
CA VAL A 350 16.67 30.07 -11.66
C VAL A 350 15.89 30.29 -12.96
N ASP A 351 15.30 31.46 -13.07
CA ASP A 351 14.32 31.83 -14.11
C ASP A 351 14.89 32.78 -15.17
N THR A 352 16.11 33.32 -15.00
CA THR A 352 16.78 34.16 -15.99
C THR A 352 17.97 33.46 -16.64
N GLU A 353 18.36 33.97 -17.81
CA GLU A 353 19.48 33.44 -18.60
C GLU A 353 20.81 33.52 -17.84
N GLU A 354 21.03 34.66 -17.15
CA GLU A 354 22.25 34.90 -16.37
C GLU A 354 22.39 33.87 -15.24
N LYS A 355 21.31 33.65 -14.48
CA LYS A 355 21.26 32.65 -13.42
C LYS A 355 21.51 31.22 -13.95
N ARG A 356 20.98 30.87 -15.13
CA ARG A 356 21.15 29.55 -15.75
C ARG A 356 22.59 29.32 -16.16
N ILE A 357 23.25 30.33 -16.76
CA ILE A 357 24.66 30.29 -17.13
C ILE A 357 25.54 30.12 -15.88
N GLU A 358 25.26 30.90 -14.82
CA GLU A 358 25.99 30.86 -13.57
C GLU A 358 25.85 29.48 -12.90
N LEU A 359 24.61 28.97 -12.74
CA LEU A 359 24.37 27.67 -12.13
C LEU A 359 24.95 26.53 -12.97
N GLY A 360 24.80 26.55 -14.31
CA GLY A 360 25.35 25.51 -15.17
C GLY A 360 26.87 25.42 -15.09
N ARG A 361 27.57 26.57 -15.00
CA ARG A 361 29.01 26.63 -14.75
C ARG A 361 29.38 26.10 -13.38
N PHE A 362 28.68 26.59 -12.34
CA PHE A 362 28.85 26.15 -10.96
C PHE A 362 28.72 24.63 -10.80
N LEU A 363 27.66 24.02 -11.35
CA LEU A 363 27.45 22.57 -11.28
C LEU A 363 28.53 21.78 -12.01
N ASN A 364 29.04 22.28 -13.14
CA ASN A 364 30.08 21.59 -13.89
C ASN A 364 31.44 21.54 -13.18
N GLU A 365 31.65 22.42 -12.19
CA GLU A 365 32.84 22.46 -11.33
C GLU A 365 32.70 21.60 -10.07
N GLN A 366 31.51 21.04 -9.79
CA GLN A 366 31.27 20.26 -8.58
C GLN A 366 31.70 18.80 -8.76
N ASP A 367 32.27 18.23 -7.69
CA ASP A 367 32.57 16.80 -7.61
C ASP A 367 31.30 15.93 -7.57
N PHE A 368 30.22 16.49 -7.01
CA PHE A 368 28.90 15.85 -6.96
C PHE A 368 27.77 16.88 -6.90
N PHE A 369 26.58 16.45 -7.31
CA PHE A 369 25.32 17.17 -7.07
C PHE A 369 24.12 16.22 -7.05
N ALA A 370 23.11 16.53 -6.24
CA ALA A 370 21.80 15.91 -6.36
C ALA A 370 21.05 16.54 -7.53
N PHE A 371 20.27 15.71 -8.21
CA PHE A 371 19.54 16.05 -9.42
C PHE A 371 18.20 15.34 -9.45
N ASP A 372 17.14 16.09 -9.76
CA ASP A 372 15.80 15.57 -9.90
C ASP A 372 15.07 16.30 -11.02
N THR A 373 14.04 15.68 -11.64
CA THR A 373 13.26 16.25 -12.75
C THR A 373 11.77 16.26 -12.45
N GLU A 374 11.15 17.42 -12.67
CA GLU A 374 9.71 17.57 -12.65
C GLU A 374 9.11 17.38 -14.03
N THR A 375 8.05 16.59 -14.13
CA THR A 375 7.40 16.25 -15.40
C THR A 375 5.88 16.42 -15.35
N ASP A 376 5.24 16.54 -16.52
CA ASP A 376 3.79 16.63 -16.64
C ASP A 376 3.08 15.25 -16.74
N GLY A 377 3.82 14.16 -16.55
CA GLY A 377 3.31 12.80 -16.60
C GLY A 377 4.24 11.78 -15.97
N ILE A 378 3.78 10.55 -15.79
CA ILE A 378 4.50 9.46 -15.11
C ILE A 378 5.33 8.58 -16.03
N ASP A 379 5.17 8.69 -17.35
CA ASP A 379 5.96 7.93 -18.35
C ASP A 379 7.14 8.79 -18.80
N PRO A 380 8.39 8.47 -18.42
CA PRO A 380 9.54 9.33 -18.67
C PRO A 380 9.81 9.53 -20.16
N LEU A 381 9.37 8.61 -21.02
CA LEU A 381 9.57 8.71 -22.47
C LEU A 381 8.47 9.51 -23.18
N LYS A 382 7.34 9.78 -22.53
CA LYS A 382 6.23 10.58 -23.08
C LYS A 382 6.09 11.94 -22.40
N ALA A 383 6.28 11.97 -21.09
CA ALA A 383 6.07 13.18 -20.28
C ALA A 383 7.00 14.34 -20.71
N GLY A 384 6.46 15.55 -20.75
CA GLY A 384 7.22 16.75 -20.94
C GLY A 384 7.99 17.16 -19.69
N LEU A 385 9.20 17.66 -19.84
CA LEU A 385 9.99 18.20 -18.72
C LEU A 385 9.43 19.55 -18.29
N VAL A 386 9.09 19.69 -17.03
CA VAL A 386 8.55 20.92 -16.40
C VAL A 386 9.63 21.72 -15.71
N GLY A 387 10.64 21.05 -15.16
CA GLY A 387 11.80 21.70 -14.54
C GLY A 387 12.84 20.71 -14.07
N MET A 388 13.92 21.24 -13.57
CA MET A 388 15.03 20.47 -12.97
C MET A 388 15.43 21.10 -11.64
N SER A 389 15.71 20.29 -10.65
CA SER A 389 16.24 20.76 -9.37
C SER A 389 17.63 20.18 -9.11
N PHE A 390 18.41 20.95 -8.36
CA PHE A 390 19.81 20.63 -8.05
C PHE A 390 20.14 20.99 -6.60
N ALA A 391 20.96 20.17 -5.93
CA ALA A 391 21.52 20.51 -4.62
C ALA A 391 22.98 20.02 -4.53
N VAL A 392 23.88 20.86 -3.97
CA VAL A 392 25.28 20.51 -3.71
C VAL A 392 25.60 20.55 -2.22
N LYS A 393 24.75 21.18 -1.45
CA LYS A 393 24.87 21.35 0.00
C LYS A 393 23.49 21.22 0.64
N GLU A 394 23.45 20.65 1.83
CA GLU A 394 22.20 20.52 2.60
C GLU A 394 21.58 21.88 2.90
N ASN A 395 20.25 21.96 2.79
CA ASN A 395 19.43 23.15 2.95
C ASN A 395 19.68 24.25 1.92
N GLU A 396 20.32 23.94 0.80
CA GLU A 396 20.53 24.86 -0.31
C GLU A 396 20.30 24.13 -1.63
N ALA A 397 19.32 24.60 -2.42
CA ALA A 397 18.93 23.97 -3.68
C ALA A 397 18.47 25.00 -4.72
N TRP A 398 18.48 24.59 -5.99
CA TRP A 398 18.09 25.40 -7.15
C TRP A 398 17.03 24.70 -7.95
N TYR A 399 16.02 25.44 -8.40
CA TYR A 399 15.04 24.98 -9.36
C TYR A 399 15.10 25.78 -10.66
N VAL A 400 15.13 25.08 -11.77
CA VAL A 400 15.18 25.63 -13.14
C VAL A 400 13.87 25.28 -13.86
N PRO A 401 12.95 26.20 -14.04
CA PRO A 401 11.73 25.95 -14.80
C PRO A 401 12.04 25.76 -16.30
N VAL A 402 11.40 24.78 -16.92
CA VAL A 402 11.55 24.45 -18.34
C VAL A 402 10.20 24.60 -19.03
N PRO A 403 10.11 25.46 -20.09
CA PRO A 403 8.88 25.67 -20.85
C PRO A 403 8.50 24.43 -21.68
N ALA A 404 7.23 24.35 -22.10
CA ALA A 404 6.74 23.26 -22.93
C ALA A 404 7.28 23.28 -24.36
N ALA A 405 7.64 24.47 -24.85
CA ALA A 405 8.18 24.64 -26.19
C ALA A 405 9.57 24.01 -26.31
N ARG A 406 9.72 23.00 -27.17
CA ARG A 406 10.93 22.18 -27.32
C ARG A 406 12.18 23.03 -27.59
N GLU A 407 12.10 24.00 -28.48
CA GLU A 407 13.23 24.86 -28.83
C GLU A 407 13.74 25.71 -27.65
N GLU A 408 12.81 26.17 -26.79
CA GLU A 408 13.16 26.93 -25.59
C GLU A 408 13.72 26.01 -24.51
N ALA A 409 13.15 24.82 -24.35
CA ALA A 409 13.65 23.80 -23.45
C ALA A 409 15.09 23.39 -23.80
N ASP A 410 15.37 23.13 -25.10
CA ASP A 410 16.70 22.75 -25.58
C ASP A 410 17.76 23.84 -25.30
N LYS A 411 17.41 25.14 -25.45
CA LYS A 411 18.30 26.26 -25.08
C LYS A 411 18.63 26.27 -23.59
N ILE A 412 17.63 26.06 -22.72
CA ILE A 412 17.83 26.01 -21.26
C ILE A 412 18.71 24.83 -20.90
N LEU A 413 18.39 23.65 -21.41
CA LEU A 413 19.11 22.42 -21.14
C LEU A 413 20.57 22.45 -21.62
N ALA A 414 20.87 23.21 -22.67
CA ALA A 414 22.25 23.39 -23.17
C ALA A 414 23.22 23.93 -22.11
N HIS A 415 22.74 24.76 -21.17
CA HIS A 415 23.55 25.28 -20.04
C HIS A 415 23.92 24.21 -19.03
N PHE A 416 23.09 23.19 -18.84
CA PHE A 416 23.26 22.14 -17.84
C PHE A 416 23.87 20.86 -18.43
N SER A 417 23.83 20.72 -19.75
CA SER A 417 24.35 19.56 -20.46
C SER A 417 25.82 19.26 -20.13
N PRO A 418 26.75 20.24 -20.02
CA PRO A 418 28.12 19.94 -19.62
C PRO A 418 28.25 19.30 -18.25
N ALA A 419 27.49 19.80 -17.24
CA ALA A 419 27.52 19.25 -15.88
C ALA A 419 26.91 17.83 -15.83
N LEU A 420 25.77 17.62 -16.50
CA LEU A 420 25.11 16.31 -16.56
C LEU A 420 25.95 15.26 -17.28
N GLN A 421 26.70 15.65 -18.28
CA GLN A 421 27.58 14.77 -19.06
C GLN A 421 29.01 14.68 -18.51
N ASN A 422 29.33 15.38 -17.42
CA ASN A 422 30.67 15.36 -16.83
C ASN A 422 30.98 13.96 -16.26
N PRO A 423 31.96 13.21 -16.81
CA PRO A 423 32.25 11.85 -16.36
C PRO A 423 32.92 11.77 -14.98
N LYS A 424 33.34 12.91 -14.42
CA LYS A 424 34.01 12.96 -13.12
C LYS A 424 33.05 13.26 -11.97
N SER A 425 32.00 14.00 -12.24
CA SER A 425 31.03 14.43 -11.22
C SER A 425 30.02 13.31 -10.89
N LEU A 426 29.82 13.01 -9.62
CA LEU A 426 28.81 12.08 -9.12
C LEU A 426 27.42 12.72 -9.19
N LYS A 427 26.47 12.04 -9.87
CA LYS A 427 25.07 12.45 -9.87
C LYS A 427 24.30 11.63 -8.85
N ILE A 428 23.58 12.31 -7.98
CA ILE A 428 22.81 11.73 -6.90
C ILE A 428 21.32 11.90 -7.25
N GLY A 429 20.53 10.84 -7.18
CA GLY A 429 19.10 10.91 -7.43
C GLY A 429 18.29 9.93 -6.59
N GLN A 430 16.99 10.07 -6.64
CA GLN A 430 16.03 9.14 -6.07
C GLN A 430 15.27 8.48 -7.22
N ASN A 431 15.53 7.19 -7.55
CA ASN A 431 15.07 6.55 -8.79
C ASN A 431 15.62 7.28 -10.05
N ILE A 432 16.90 7.59 -10.02
CA ILE A 432 17.57 8.42 -11.02
C ILE A 432 17.46 7.89 -12.46
N LYS A 433 17.10 6.62 -12.64
CA LYS A 433 16.80 6.05 -13.95
C LYS A 433 15.68 6.82 -14.67
N PHE A 434 14.67 7.27 -13.94
CA PHE A 434 13.59 8.10 -14.49
C PHE A 434 14.15 9.41 -15.08
N ASP A 435 14.99 10.10 -14.32
CA ASP A 435 15.56 11.37 -14.71
C ASP A 435 16.52 11.24 -15.90
N ILE A 436 17.31 10.16 -15.92
CA ILE A 436 18.16 9.80 -17.07
C ILE A 436 17.33 9.67 -18.35
N LEU A 437 16.18 8.99 -18.28
CA LEU A 437 15.28 8.80 -19.42
C LEU A 437 14.61 10.10 -19.86
N VAL A 438 14.20 10.93 -18.92
CA VAL A 438 13.60 12.25 -19.19
C VAL A 438 14.57 13.14 -19.97
N VAL A 439 15.78 13.34 -19.46
CA VAL A 439 16.75 14.23 -20.14
C VAL A 439 17.31 13.62 -21.43
N ARG A 440 17.29 12.29 -21.56
CA ARG A 440 17.67 11.58 -22.77
C ARG A 440 16.83 11.96 -23.99
N LYS A 441 15.54 12.24 -23.79
CA LYS A 441 14.65 12.75 -24.84
C LYS A 441 15.11 14.08 -25.42
N TYR A 442 15.84 14.87 -24.64
CA TYR A 442 16.41 16.16 -25.03
C TYR A 442 17.86 16.01 -25.56
N GLY A 443 18.32 14.76 -25.81
CA GLY A 443 19.62 14.50 -26.35
C GLY A 443 20.78 14.50 -25.35
N ILE A 444 20.50 14.64 -24.07
CA ILE A 444 21.49 14.64 -23.00
C ILE A 444 21.73 13.21 -22.53
N ARG A 445 22.99 12.76 -22.56
CA ARG A 445 23.42 11.49 -21.98
C ARG A 445 24.14 11.74 -20.68
N ILE A 446 23.49 11.47 -19.55
CA ILE A 446 24.14 11.54 -18.25
C ILE A 446 25.33 10.59 -18.24
N ALA A 447 26.46 11.04 -17.68
CA ALA A 447 27.71 10.28 -17.62
C ALA A 447 28.36 10.42 -16.24
N GLY A 448 29.27 9.52 -15.90
CA GLY A 448 30.01 9.50 -14.66
C GLY A 448 29.35 8.60 -13.58
N PRO A 449 29.87 8.63 -12.36
CA PRO A 449 29.33 7.84 -11.27
C PRO A 449 27.90 8.29 -10.89
N LEU A 450 27.12 7.33 -10.38
CA LEU A 450 25.78 7.55 -9.87
C LEU A 450 25.68 7.18 -8.39
N PHE A 451 24.73 7.79 -7.71
CA PHE A 451 24.24 7.36 -6.41
C PHE A 451 22.70 7.42 -6.41
N ASP A 452 22.04 6.28 -6.34
CA ASP A 452 20.58 6.21 -6.25
C ASP A 452 20.17 5.89 -4.82
N THR A 453 19.44 6.81 -4.17
CA THR A 453 19.03 6.67 -2.77
C THR A 453 17.98 5.59 -2.57
N MET A 454 17.14 5.31 -3.58
CA MET A 454 16.18 4.22 -3.57
C MET A 454 16.89 2.86 -3.57
N ILE A 455 17.89 2.67 -4.43
CA ILE A 455 18.65 1.43 -4.52
C ILE A 455 19.56 1.27 -3.30
N ALA A 456 20.19 2.33 -2.81
CA ALA A 456 20.96 2.28 -1.57
C ALA A 456 20.11 1.75 -0.41
N HIS A 457 18.90 2.29 -0.25
CA HIS A 457 17.99 1.79 0.77
C HIS A 457 17.45 0.37 0.49
N TYR A 458 17.23 0.03 -0.78
CA TYR A 458 16.82 -1.33 -1.16
C TYR A 458 17.87 -2.38 -0.72
N LEU A 459 19.15 -2.10 -0.93
CA LEU A 459 20.22 -3.01 -0.49
C LEU A 459 20.30 -3.11 1.04
N LEU A 460 20.11 -2.00 1.75
CA LEU A 460 20.14 -1.97 3.23
C LEU A 460 18.90 -2.62 3.86
N ASN A 461 17.73 -2.45 3.27
CA ASN A 461 16.44 -2.86 3.82
C ASN A 461 15.45 -3.27 2.72
N PRO A 462 15.67 -4.39 2.01
CA PRO A 462 14.91 -4.77 0.80
C PRO A 462 13.41 -4.98 1.04
N GLU A 463 13.02 -5.22 2.28
CA GLU A 463 11.63 -5.51 2.66
C GLU A 463 10.82 -4.27 3.06
N LEU A 464 11.49 -3.12 3.19
CA LEU A 464 10.85 -1.85 3.53
C LEU A 464 10.49 -1.07 2.25
N ARG A 465 9.89 0.10 2.43
CA ARG A 465 9.57 1.00 1.32
C ARG A 465 10.76 1.87 0.97
N HIS A 466 10.83 2.24 -0.29
CA HIS A 466 11.97 2.97 -0.82
C HIS A 466 11.58 4.35 -1.39
N GLY A 467 10.32 4.78 -1.21
CA GLY A 467 9.87 6.12 -1.63
C GLY A 467 10.48 7.23 -0.78
N MET A 468 10.76 8.37 -1.37
CA MET A 468 11.45 9.49 -0.73
C MET A 468 10.77 9.98 0.54
N ASP A 469 9.44 10.16 0.53
CA ASP A 469 8.67 10.56 1.70
C ASP A 469 8.92 9.64 2.89
N TYR A 470 8.86 8.32 2.64
CA TYR A 470 9.13 7.32 3.67
C TYR A 470 10.56 7.39 4.19
N LEU A 471 11.53 7.55 3.29
CA LEU A 471 12.94 7.63 3.66
C LEU A 471 13.23 8.88 4.48
N ALA A 472 12.68 10.03 4.07
CA ALA A 472 12.83 11.30 4.80
C ALA A 472 12.20 11.22 6.20
N GLU A 473 10.97 10.72 6.32
CA GLU A 473 10.30 10.57 7.61
C GLU A 473 11.05 9.59 8.53
N THR A 474 11.53 8.47 7.98
CA THR A 474 12.15 7.39 8.76
C THR A 474 13.56 7.76 9.22
N TYR A 475 14.39 8.25 8.31
CA TYR A 475 15.84 8.42 8.54
C TYR A 475 16.25 9.86 8.85
N LEU A 476 15.57 10.84 8.25
CA LEU A 476 15.89 12.25 8.46
C LEU A 476 14.96 12.92 9.49
N LYS A 477 13.91 12.24 9.93
CA LYS A 477 12.85 12.80 10.78
C LYS A 477 12.23 14.07 10.18
N TYR A 478 12.05 14.04 8.87
CA TYR A 478 11.57 15.14 8.05
C TYR A 478 10.36 14.74 7.24
N LYS A 479 9.31 15.54 7.26
CA LYS A 479 8.10 15.37 6.48
C LYS A 479 8.15 16.24 5.23
N THR A 480 8.31 15.63 4.07
CA THR A 480 8.29 16.31 2.77
C THR A 480 6.91 16.83 2.39
N VAL A 481 6.86 17.79 1.48
CA VAL A 481 5.63 18.19 0.81
C VAL A 481 5.22 17.07 -0.16
N ARG A 482 3.97 16.64 -0.10
CA ARG A 482 3.48 15.57 -1.00
C ARG A 482 3.01 16.14 -2.32
N ILE A 483 3.23 15.42 -3.41
CA ILE A 483 2.81 15.85 -4.75
C ILE A 483 1.30 16.10 -4.82
N GLU A 484 0.48 15.33 -4.09
CA GLU A 484 -0.95 15.54 -4.03
C GLU A 484 -1.36 16.86 -3.37
N GLU A 485 -0.48 17.49 -2.59
CA GLU A 485 -0.72 18.83 -2.02
C GLU A 485 -0.61 19.93 -3.10
N LEU A 486 0.14 19.67 -4.18
CA LEU A 486 0.31 20.59 -5.30
C LEU A 486 -0.73 20.36 -6.40
N ILE A 487 -0.84 19.10 -6.87
CA ILE A 487 -1.66 18.76 -8.05
C ILE A 487 -3.03 18.19 -7.70
N GLY A 488 -3.33 18.05 -6.40
CA GLY A 488 -4.60 17.49 -5.92
C GLY A 488 -4.65 15.96 -5.93
N PRO A 489 -5.70 15.36 -5.34
CA PRO A 489 -5.83 13.92 -5.21
C PRO A 489 -6.01 13.24 -6.57
N ARG A 490 -5.61 11.96 -6.65
CA ARG A 490 -5.74 11.14 -7.86
C ARG A 490 -7.17 11.10 -8.38
N GLY A 491 -7.35 11.41 -9.66
CA GLY A 491 -8.65 11.39 -10.32
C GLY A 491 -8.71 12.27 -11.55
N ARG A 492 -9.90 12.34 -12.17
CA ARG A 492 -10.12 13.11 -13.43
C ARG A 492 -9.88 14.62 -13.30
N LYS A 493 -9.83 15.17 -12.10
CA LYS A 493 -9.60 16.58 -11.81
C LYS A 493 -8.18 16.88 -11.31
N GLN A 494 -7.32 15.87 -11.27
CA GLN A 494 -5.94 16.07 -10.87
C GLN A 494 -5.23 16.96 -11.90
N LEU A 495 -4.52 17.97 -11.41
CA LEU A 495 -3.69 18.85 -12.22
C LEU A 495 -2.41 18.14 -12.66
N THR A 496 -1.70 18.72 -13.59
CA THR A 496 -0.31 18.34 -13.89
C THR A 496 0.64 19.30 -13.18
N MET A 497 1.91 18.93 -13.03
CA MET A 497 2.92 19.81 -12.43
C MET A 497 3.09 21.12 -13.22
N ARG A 498 2.76 21.11 -14.53
CA ARG A 498 2.79 22.29 -15.39
C ARG A 498 1.67 23.30 -15.10
N ASP A 499 0.58 22.85 -14.48
CA ASP A 499 -0.56 23.71 -14.12
C ASP A 499 -0.34 24.41 -12.76
N VAL A 500 0.68 24.01 -12.00
CA VAL A 500 1.01 24.57 -10.68
C VAL A 500 1.85 25.85 -10.84
N PRO A 501 1.62 26.89 -10.02
CA PRO A 501 2.46 28.09 -10.05
C PRO A 501 3.95 27.78 -9.84
N VAL A 502 4.82 28.34 -10.69
CA VAL A 502 6.25 28.06 -10.73
C VAL A 502 6.93 28.20 -9.35
N VAL A 503 6.52 29.16 -8.53
CA VAL A 503 7.08 29.38 -7.19
C VAL A 503 6.79 28.19 -6.27
N GLN A 504 5.60 27.58 -6.36
CA GLN A 504 5.24 26.41 -5.56
C GLN A 504 6.00 25.16 -6.05
N VAL A 505 6.11 25.00 -7.37
CA VAL A 505 6.93 23.92 -7.95
C VAL A 505 8.40 24.07 -7.54
N ALA A 506 8.91 25.32 -7.51
CA ALA A 506 10.29 25.59 -7.13
C ALA A 506 10.60 25.18 -5.69
N GLU A 507 9.71 25.46 -4.75
CA GLU A 507 9.88 25.04 -3.34
C GLU A 507 9.83 23.50 -3.22
N TYR A 508 8.87 22.86 -3.86
CA TYR A 508 8.70 21.41 -3.86
C TYR A 508 9.93 20.69 -4.48
N ALA A 509 10.28 21.02 -5.71
CA ALA A 509 11.35 20.37 -6.44
C ALA A 509 12.74 20.62 -5.79
N ALA A 510 12.97 21.83 -5.24
CA ALA A 510 14.20 22.12 -4.50
C ALA A 510 14.28 21.33 -3.17
N GLU A 511 13.14 21.10 -2.50
CA GLU A 511 13.06 20.20 -1.35
C GLU A 511 13.47 18.79 -1.73
N ASP A 512 12.97 18.25 -2.87
CA ASP A 512 13.27 16.89 -3.33
C ASP A 512 14.76 16.69 -3.61
N ALA A 513 15.43 17.65 -4.26
CA ALA A 513 16.88 17.61 -4.47
C ALA A 513 17.67 17.69 -3.15
N ASP A 514 17.28 18.55 -2.21
CA ASP A 514 17.91 18.70 -0.90
C ASP A 514 17.75 17.43 -0.04
N ILE A 515 16.55 16.86 0.01
CA ILE A 515 16.26 15.61 0.72
C ILE A 515 17.04 14.45 0.11
N THR A 516 17.12 14.36 -1.21
CA THR A 516 17.93 13.36 -1.91
C THR A 516 19.39 13.43 -1.51
N LEU A 517 19.95 14.63 -1.42
CA LEU A 517 21.34 14.82 -0.96
C LEU A 517 21.53 14.40 0.50
N LYS A 518 20.61 14.76 1.39
CA LYS A 518 20.63 14.35 2.80
C LYS A 518 20.53 12.83 2.95
N LEU A 519 19.68 12.18 2.17
CA LEU A 519 19.55 10.71 2.16
C LEU A 519 20.84 10.04 1.68
N LYS A 520 21.49 10.57 0.65
CA LYS A 520 22.82 10.09 0.21
C LYS A 520 23.83 10.17 1.35
N ASN A 521 23.89 11.30 2.05
CA ASN A 521 24.82 11.49 3.17
C ASN A 521 24.53 10.51 4.32
N TYR A 522 23.26 10.19 4.56
CA TYR A 522 22.84 9.21 5.55
C TYR A 522 23.18 7.77 5.13
N PHE A 523 22.91 7.39 3.89
CA PHE A 523 23.09 6.00 3.44
C PHE A 523 24.52 5.62 3.10
N THR A 524 25.38 6.56 2.72
CA THR A 524 26.80 6.28 2.42
C THR A 524 27.49 5.52 3.56
N PRO A 525 27.55 6.03 4.81
CA PRO A 525 28.17 5.30 5.93
C PRO A 525 27.42 4.00 6.29
N CYS A 526 26.14 3.90 5.97
CA CYS A 526 25.39 2.66 6.19
C CYS A 526 25.83 1.55 5.23
N LEU A 527 26.02 1.87 3.95
CA LEU A 527 26.53 0.92 2.94
C LEU A 527 27.93 0.44 3.29
N GLU A 528 28.81 1.35 3.72
CA GLU A 528 30.18 1.04 4.18
C GLU A 528 30.14 0.07 5.38
N LYS A 529 29.33 0.37 6.38
CA LYS A 529 29.19 -0.44 7.57
C LYS A 529 28.71 -1.86 7.28
N GLU A 530 27.77 -2.01 6.36
CA GLU A 530 27.21 -3.32 5.97
C GLU A 530 28.04 -4.02 4.88
N GLY A 531 29.15 -3.43 4.41
CA GLY A 531 30.03 -4.01 3.38
C GLY A 531 29.37 -4.18 2.01
N LEU A 532 28.41 -3.28 1.69
CA LEU A 532 27.61 -3.34 0.45
C LEU A 532 28.16 -2.43 -0.66
N GLU A 533 29.27 -1.75 -0.45
CA GLU A 533 29.85 -0.77 -1.39
C GLU A 533 30.14 -1.36 -2.76
N SER A 534 30.79 -2.52 -2.81
CA SER A 534 31.12 -3.15 -4.09
C SER A 534 29.87 -3.57 -4.86
N LEU A 535 28.88 -4.14 -4.17
CA LEU A 535 27.59 -4.45 -4.80
C LEU A 535 26.92 -3.18 -5.34
N PHE A 536 26.90 -2.13 -4.53
CA PHE A 536 26.26 -0.86 -4.90
C PHE A 536 26.97 -0.15 -6.05
N TYR A 537 28.29 0.11 -5.93
CA TYR A 537 29.01 0.93 -6.90
C TYR A 537 29.45 0.17 -8.15
N ASP A 538 29.80 -1.13 -8.04
CA ASP A 538 30.36 -1.89 -9.16
C ASP A 538 29.29 -2.65 -9.96
N ILE A 539 28.09 -2.88 -9.38
CA ILE A 539 27.03 -3.64 -10.03
C ILE A 539 25.77 -2.79 -10.19
N GLU A 540 25.15 -2.34 -9.09
CA GLU A 540 23.82 -1.69 -9.15
C GLU A 540 23.86 -0.34 -9.87
N MET A 541 24.83 0.51 -9.57
CA MET A 541 24.91 1.82 -10.22
C MET A 541 25.18 1.74 -11.73
N PRO A 542 26.13 0.93 -12.23
CA PRO A 542 26.29 0.71 -13.67
C PRO A 542 25.07 0.08 -14.35
N LEU A 543 24.35 -0.79 -13.66
CA LEU A 543 23.14 -1.44 -14.16
C LEU A 543 22.03 -0.43 -14.49
N ILE A 544 21.95 0.70 -13.78
CA ILE A 544 20.99 1.77 -14.07
C ILE A 544 21.14 2.25 -15.52
N TYR A 545 22.37 2.49 -15.98
CA TYR A 545 22.61 2.92 -17.35
C TYR A 545 22.20 1.86 -18.39
N VAL A 546 22.46 0.58 -18.09
CA VAL A 546 22.07 -0.54 -18.95
C VAL A 546 20.55 -0.61 -19.09
N LEU A 547 19.84 -0.56 -17.96
CA LEU A 547 18.38 -0.63 -17.95
C LEU A 547 17.77 0.61 -18.62
N ALA A 548 18.30 1.80 -18.36
CA ALA A 548 17.86 3.02 -19.03
C ALA A 548 18.03 2.95 -20.54
N GLU A 549 19.16 2.41 -21.05
CA GLU A 549 19.39 2.25 -22.48
C GLU A 549 18.45 1.19 -23.08
N MET A 550 18.16 0.10 -22.36
CA MET A 550 17.19 -0.92 -22.80
C MET A 550 15.78 -0.33 -22.91
N GLU A 551 15.34 0.43 -21.90
CA GLU A 551 14.04 1.10 -21.88
C GLU A 551 13.94 2.14 -23.01
N TYR A 552 14.98 2.96 -23.19
CA TYR A 552 15.05 3.96 -24.25
C TYR A 552 15.07 3.35 -25.65
N THR A 553 15.81 2.25 -25.83
CA THR A 553 15.90 1.53 -27.11
C THR A 553 14.58 0.91 -27.52
N GLY A 554 13.83 0.35 -26.55
CA GLY A 554 12.55 -0.28 -26.80
C GLY A 554 12.62 -1.56 -27.65
N VAL A 555 11.46 -2.18 -27.85
CA VAL A 555 11.29 -3.44 -28.57
C VAL A 555 10.41 -3.22 -29.79
N THR A 556 10.86 -3.69 -30.97
CA THR A 556 10.09 -3.65 -32.21
C THR A 556 9.10 -4.83 -32.24
N LEU A 557 7.85 -4.56 -32.62
CA LEU A 557 6.82 -5.58 -32.85
C LEU A 557 6.62 -5.83 -34.34
N ASP A 558 6.44 -7.09 -34.70
CA ASP A 558 5.90 -7.46 -35.99
C ASP A 558 4.37 -7.34 -35.98
N THR A 559 3.89 -6.15 -36.31
CA THR A 559 2.45 -5.84 -36.32
C THR A 559 1.70 -6.58 -37.41
N VAL A 560 2.38 -7.01 -38.50
CA VAL A 560 1.77 -7.78 -39.58
C VAL A 560 1.48 -9.20 -39.10
N ALA A 561 2.45 -9.86 -38.48
CA ALA A 561 2.28 -11.18 -37.91
C ALA A 561 1.22 -11.18 -36.76
N LEU A 562 1.21 -10.14 -35.93
CA LEU A 562 0.20 -10.00 -34.86
C LEU A 562 -1.21 -9.85 -35.46
N LYS A 563 -1.38 -9.05 -36.51
CA LYS A 563 -2.68 -8.90 -37.19
C LYS A 563 -3.16 -10.20 -37.80
N GLN A 564 -2.30 -10.94 -38.47
CA GLN A 564 -2.63 -12.26 -39.03
C GLN A 564 -3.06 -13.21 -37.89
N SER A 565 -2.31 -13.27 -36.81
CA SER A 565 -2.64 -14.09 -35.64
C SER A 565 -3.98 -13.68 -35.00
N SER A 566 -4.29 -12.39 -34.98
CA SER A 566 -5.59 -11.86 -34.49
C SER A 566 -6.76 -12.39 -35.35
N GLU A 567 -6.62 -12.37 -36.68
CA GLU A 567 -7.63 -12.88 -37.61
C GLU A 567 -7.85 -14.39 -37.46
N GLU A 568 -6.75 -15.16 -37.34
CA GLU A 568 -6.78 -16.62 -37.13
C GLU A 568 -7.46 -16.99 -35.81
N LEU A 569 -7.06 -16.33 -34.71
CA LEU A 569 -7.64 -16.59 -33.40
C LEU A 569 -9.10 -16.14 -33.30
N THR A 570 -9.46 -15.04 -33.94
CA THR A 570 -10.86 -14.59 -34.00
C THR A 570 -11.72 -15.61 -34.71
N THR A 571 -11.22 -16.21 -35.78
CA THR A 571 -11.92 -17.28 -36.52
C THR A 571 -12.05 -18.53 -35.66
N ALA A 572 -11.00 -18.94 -34.95
CA ALA A 572 -11.03 -20.08 -34.04
C ALA A 572 -12.01 -19.85 -32.86
N LEU A 573 -12.03 -18.65 -32.30
CA LEU A 573 -12.96 -18.28 -31.23
C LEU A 573 -14.41 -18.33 -31.67
N LYS A 574 -14.76 -17.86 -32.89
CA LYS A 574 -16.12 -17.96 -33.44
C LYS A 574 -16.55 -19.41 -33.63
N LYS A 575 -15.62 -20.28 -34.03
CA LYS A 575 -15.90 -21.72 -34.12
C LYS A 575 -16.15 -22.35 -32.76
N LEU A 576 -15.29 -22.06 -31.78
CA LEU A 576 -15.47 -22.54 -30.40
C LEU A 576 -16.76 -22.03 -29.77
N GLU A 577 -17.11 -20.77 -30.01
CA GLU A 577 -18.36 -20.17 -29.53
C GLU A 577 -19.58 -20.98 -30.04
N LYS A 578 -19.59 -21.33 -31.32
CA LYS A 578 -20.65 -22.15 -31.90
C LYS A 578 -20.70 -23.53 -31.27
N GLU A 579 -19.55 -24.20 -31.13
CA GLU A 579 -19.47 -25.52 -30.50
C GLU A 579 -19.94 -25.49 -29.02
N ILE A 580 -19.59 -24.42 -28.27
CA ILE A 580 -20.05 -24.23 -26.90
C ILE A 580 -21.57 -24.07 -26.83
N TYR A 581 -22.19 -23.29 -27.73
CA TYR A 581 -23.63 -23.10 -27.74
C TYR A 581 -24.35 -24.37 -28.13
N GLU A 582 -23.81 -25.14 -29.07
CA GLU A 582 -24.36 -26.46 -29.46
C GLU A 582 -24.31 -27.45 -28.29
N LEU A 583 -23.18 -27.53 -27.58
CA LEU A 583 -23.02 -28.40 -26.42
C LEU A 583 -23.85 -27.94 -25.20
N ALA A 584 -24.07 -26.63 -25.04
CA ALA A 584 -24.90 -26.09 -23.99
C ALA A 584 -26.41 -26.12 -24.30
N GLY A 585 -26.80 -26.32 -25.57
CA GLY A 585 -28.19 -26.27 -26.01
C GLY A 585 -28.82 -24.88 -26.01
N MET A 586 -28.02 -23.82 -25.73
CA MET A 586 -28.49 -22.43 -25.65
C MET A 586 -27.38 -21.40 -25.88
N LYS A 587 -27.78 -20.20 -26.30
CA LYS A 587 -26.85 -19.05 -26.39
C LYS A 587 -26.79 -18.31 -25.05
N PHE A 588 -25.59 -17.91 -24.68
CA PHE A 588 -25.33 -17.13 -23.47
C PHE A 588 -24.01 -16.32 -23.62
N ASN A 589 -23.75 -15.38 -22.73
CA ASN A 589 -22.50 -14.66 -22.78
C ASN A 589 -21.36 -15.47 -22.11
N ILE A 590 -20.50 -16.09 -22.95
CA ILE A 590 -19.37 -16.93 -22.52
C ILE A 590 -18.34 -16.13 -21.69
N ASN A 591 -18.27 -14.79 -21.87
CA ASN A 591 -17.38 -13.93 -21.10
C ASN A 591 -17.96 -13.56 -19.71
N SER A 592 -19.25 -13.85 -19.46
CA SER A 592 -19.87 -13.63 -18.16
C SER A 592 -19.71 -14.85 -17.27
N ALA A 593 -18.83 -14.76 -16.25
CA ALA A 593 -18.63 -15.83 -15.27
C ALA A 593 -19.96 -16.30 -14.62
N ARG A 594 -20.88 -15.36 -14.40
CA ARG A 594 -22.21 -15.64 -13.86
C ARG A 594 -23.05 -16.50 -14.78
N GLN A 595 -23.19 -16.11 -16.05
CA GLN A 595 -23.99 -16.86 -17.03
C GLN A 595 -23.37 -18.23 -17.31
N VAL A 596 -22.04 -18.31 -17.40
CA VAL A 596 -21.34 -19.60 -17.51
C VAL A 596 -21.66 -20.49 -16.32
N GLY A 597 -21.66 -19.97 -15.10
CA GLY A 597 -22.03 -20.71 -13.90
C GLY A 597 -23.48 -21.20 -13.93
N GLU A 598 -24.42 -20.33 -14.30
CA GLU A 598 -25.85 -20.69 -14.45
C GLU A 598 -26.04 -21.80 -15.49
N VAL A 599 -25.36 -21.73 -16.63
CA VAL A 599 -25.42 -22.78 -17.69
C VAL A 599 -24.83 -24.09 -17.20
N LEU A 600 -23.65 -24.08 -16.59
CA LEU A 600 -22.98 -25.31 -16.15
C LEU A 600 -23.69 -26.01 -15.00
N PHE A 601 -24.17 -25.26 -14.01
CA PHE A 601 -24.67 -25.83 -12.75
C PHE A 601 -26.19 -25.87 -12.63
N ASP A 602 -26.92 -24.87 -13.16
CA ASP A 602 -28.38 -24.87 -13.10
C ASP A 602 -29.02 -25.55 -14.33
N HIS A 603 -28.46 -25.32 -15.54
CA HIS A 603 -29.03 -25.91 -16.80
C HIS A 603 -28.47 -27.30 -17.10
N LEU A 604 -27.16 -27.44 -17.24
CA LEU A 604 -26.51 -28.72 -17.59
C LEU A 604 -26.30 -29.63 -16.37
N LYS A 605 -26.41 -29.12 -15.16
CA LYS A 605 -26.27 -29.85 -13.89
C LYS A 605 -25.01 -30.71 -13.79
N ILE A 606 -23.88 -30.19 -14.27
CA ILE A 606 -22.60 -30.91 -14.37
C ILE A 606 -22.09 -31.34 -12.97
N GLU A 607 -22.47 -30.60 -11.95
CA GLU A 607 -22.15 -30.88 -10.55
C GLU A 607 -23.35 -30.59 -9.64
N GLU A 608 -23.95 -31.64 -9.07
CA GLU A 608 -25.15 -31.54 -8.23
C GLU A 608 -24.93 -30.73 -6.92
N LYS A 609 -23.70 -30.72 -6.40
CA LYS A 609 -23.34 -30.06 -5.15
C LYS A 609 -22.46 -28.80 -5.36
N ALA A 610 -22.63 -28.13 -6.49
CA ALA A 610 -21.88 -26.93 -6.77
C ALA A 610 -22.18 -25.83 -5.73
N ARG A 611 -21.13 -25.30 -5.09
CA ARG A 611 -21.27 -24.24 -4.08
C ARG A 611 -21.35 -22.87 -4.74
N LYS A 612 -22.35 -22.08 -4.32
CA LYS A 612 -22.43 -20.66 -4.69
C LYS A 612 -21.49 -19.83 -3.80
N THR A 613 -20.92 -18.79 -4.37
CA THR A 613 -20.15 -17.79 -3.65
C THR A 613 -21.06 -16.96 -2.73
N LYS A 614 -20.48 -16.14 -1.86
CA LYS A 614 -21.25 -15.22 -1.00
C LYS A 614 -22.19 -14.28 -1.77
N THR A 615 -21.87 -13.97 -3.03
CA THR A 615 -22.70 -13.15 -3.94
C THR A 615 -23.79 -13.94 -4.67
N GLY A 616 -24.01 -15.20 -4.31
CA GLY A 616 -25.03 -16.05 -4.91
C GLY A 616 -24.68 -16.60 -6.30
N SER A 617 -23.48 -16.33 -6.81
CA SER A 617 -23.00 -16.81 -8.12
C SER A 617 -22.14 -18.06 -7.96
N TYR A 618 -22.06 -18.90 -8.99
CA TYR A 618 -21.13 -20.03 -9.02
C TYR A 618 -19.71 -19.56 -9.37
N SER A 619 -18.71 -20.16 -8.73
CA SER A 619 -17.33 -19.96 -9.16
C SER A 619 -17.04 -20.76 -10.42
N THR A 620 -16.53 -20.08 -11.43
CA THR A 620 -16.08 -20.68 -12.71
C THR A 620 -14.61 -20.43 -12.96
N SER A 621 -13.79 -20.39 -11.89
CA SER A 621 -12.33 -20.25 -12.00
C SER A 621 -11.73 -21.40 -12.81
N GLU A 622 -10.57 -21.17 -13.42
CA GLU A 622 -9.85 -22.16 -14.23
C GLU A 622 -9.63 -23.47 -13.43
N GLU A 623 -9.24 -23.34 -12.16
CA GLU A 623 -9.01 -24.48 -11.27
C GLU A 623 -10.28 -25.35 -11.08
N ILE A 624 -11.45 -24.70 -10.92
CA ILE A 624 -12.72 -25.43 -10.76
C ILE A 624 -13.15 -26.09 -12.07
N LEU A 625 -13.00 -25.37 -13.18
CA LEU A 625 -13.34 -25.92 -14.50
C LEU A 625 -12.41 -27.06 -14.89
N GLU A 626 -11.10 -26.99 -14.60
CA GLU A 626 -10.17 -28.09 -14.86
C GLU A 626 -10.56 -29.38 -14.12
N LYS A 627 -10.98 -29.29 -12.86
CA LYS A 627 -11.49 -30.45 -12.09
C LYS A 627 -12.73 -31.11 -12.72
N MET A 628 -13.48 -30.33 -13.50
CA MET A 628 -14.73 -30.79 -14.15
C MET A 628 -14.56 -31.07 -15.65
N ARG A 629 -13.35 -30.93 -16.19
CA ARG A 629 -13.08 -31.09 -17.64
C ARG A 629 -13.57 -32.42 -18.23
N SER A 630 -13.47 -33.48 -17.45
CA SER A 630 -13.93 -34.82 -17.88
C SER A 630 -15.43 -35.05 -17.72
N LYS A 631 -16.15 -34.18 -16.99
CA LYS A 631 -17.59 -34.40 -16.72
C LYS A 631 -18.50 -34.02 -17.88
N HIS A 632 -18.10 -33.00 -18.67
CA HIS A 632 -18.88 -32.57 -19.83
C HIS A 632 -17.98 -31.90 -20.89
N PRO A 633 -18.15 -32.19 -22.20
CA PRO A 633 -17.32 -31.63 -23.27
C PRO A 633 -17.29 -30.08 -23.30
N VAL A 634 -18.39 -29.44 -22.93
CA VAL A 634 -18.49 -27.97 -22.90
C VAL A 634 -17.43 -27.33 -22.00
N VAL A 635 -17.01 -27.99 -20.90
CA VAL A 635 -16.04 -27.47 -19.97
C VAL A 635 -14.66 -27.33 -20.62
N GLY A 636 -14.23 -28.36 -21.36
CA GLY A 636 -13.00 -28.31 -22.13
C GLY A 636 -13.00 -27.19 -23.18
N LYS A 637 -14.13 -27.00 -23.86
CA LYS A 637 -14.29 -25.92 -24.86
C LYS A 637 -14.31 -24.54 -24.25
N LEU A 638 -14.89 -24.38 -23.04
CA LEU A 638 -14.87 -23.13 -22.30
C LEU A 638 -13.46 -22.75 -21.86
N LEU A 639 -12.67 -23.72 -21.41
CA LEU A 639 -11.26 -23.49 -21.02
C LEU A 639 -10.41 -23.10 -22.25
N GLU A 640 -10.58 -23.79 -23.36
CA GLU A 640 -9.93 -23.47 -24.64
C GLU A 640 -10.31 -22.07 -25.12
N TYR A 641 -11.61 -21.74 -25.14
CA TYR A 641 -12.09 -20.40 -25.50
C TYR A 641 -11.49 -19.30 -24.63
N ARG A 642 -11.48 -19.50 -23.31
CA ARG A 642 -10.89 -18.51 -22.38
C ARG A 642 -9.39 -18.31 -22.59
N GLY A 643 -8.65 -19.40 -22.83
CA GLY A 643 -7.22 -19.32 -23.14
C GLY A 643 -6.94 -18.52 -24.40
N LEU A 644 -7.63 -18.85 -25.52
CA LEU A 644 -7.48 -18.13 -26.78
C LEU A 644 -7.98 -16.69 -26.69
N LYS A 645 -9.10 -16.44 -26.00
CA LYS A 645 -9.63 -15.08 -25.81
C LYS A 645 -8.67 -14.19 -25.01
N LYS A 646 -8.05 -14.76 -23.98
CA LYS A 646 -7.02 -14.07 -23.19
C LYS A 646 -5.79 -13.75 -24.03
N LEU A 647 -5.30 -14.73 -24.80
CA LEU A 647 -4.16 -14.54 -25.71
C LEU A 647 -4.45 -13.42 -26.72
N LEU A 648 -5.64 -13.43 -27.33
CA LEU A 648 -6.06 -12.44 -28.29
C LEU A 648 -6.14 -11.04 -27.65
N SER A 649 -6.96 -10.89 -26.59
CA SER A 649 -7.28 -9.56 -26.04
C SER A 649 -6.17 -8.95 -25.18
N THR A 650 -5.35 -9.77 -24.50
CA THR A 650 -4.34 -9.27 -23.57
C THR A 650 -2.98 -9.04 -24.23
N TYR A 651 -2.68 -9.82 -25.28
CA TYR A 651 -1.37 -9.77 -25.92
C TYR A 651 -1.47 -9.34 -27.38
N ILE A 652 -2.23 -10.04 -28.21
CA ILE A 652 -2.17 -9.83 -29.65
C ILE A 652 -2.78 -8.50 -30.07
N ASP A 653 -3.97 -8.18 -29.56
CA ASP A 653 -4.65 -6.93 -29.88
C ASP A 653 -4.12 -5.76 -29.06
N ALA A 654 -3.71 -5.99 -27.79
CA ALA A 654 -3.29 -4.92 -26.90
C ALA A 654 -1.84 -4.43 -27.13
N LEU A 655 -0.90 -5.33 -27.48
CA LEU A 655 0.49 -4.93 -27.66
C LEU A 655 0.70 -3.87 -28.75
N PRO A 656 0.04 -3.93 -29.92
CA PRO A 656 0.17 -2.88 -30.94
C PRO A 656 -0.27 -1.50 -30.47
N GLU A 657 -1.23 -1.42 -29.54
CA GLU A 657 -1.73 -0.16 -28.96
C GLU A 657 -0.70 0.52 -28.04
N LEU A 658 0.27 -0.25 -27.54
CA LEU A 658 1.36 0.26 -26.68
C LEU A 658 2.53 0.83 -27.47
N ILE A 659 2.52 0.72 -28.80
CA ILE A 659 3.61 1.26 -29.64
C ILE A 659 3.62 2.79 -29.52
N ASN A 660 4.78 3.31 -29.13
CA ASN A 660 5.01 4.74 -29.13
C ASN A 660 5.06 5.22 -30.59
N PRO A 661 4.17 6.16 -31.01
CA PRO A 661 4.11 6.61 -32.41
C PRO A 661 5.37 7.35 -32.87
N GLU A 662 6.16 7.94 -31.96
CA GLU A 662 7.38 8.65 -32.29
C GLU A 662 8.56 7.69 -32.62
N THR A 663 8.62 6.57 -31.89
CA THR A 663 9.74 5.61 -32.02
C THR A 663 9.38 4.36 -32.82
N GLY A 664 8.09 4.08 -33.01
CA GLY A 664 7.58 2.86 -33.63
C GLY A 664 7.83 1.58 -32.79
N LYS A 665 8.14 1.74 -31.50
CA LYS A 665 8.51 0.64 -30.58
C LYS A 665 7.67 0.64 -29.32
N ILE A 666 7.68 -0.48 -28.61
CA ILE A 666 7.18 -0.55 -27.23
C ILE A 666 8.36 -0.31 -26.28
N HIS A 667 8.12 0.56 -25.31
CA HIS A 667 9.05 0.85 -24.21
C HIS A 667 8.45 0.30 -22.91
N THR A 668 9.10 -0.68 -22.32
CA THR A 668 8.73 -1.24 -21.02
C THR A 668 9.57 -0.61 -19.92
N SER A 669 9.18 -0.79 -18.66
CA SER A 669 9.99 -0.42 -17.51
C SER A 669 10.57 -1.67 -16.85
N TYR A 670 11.85 -1.64 -16.53
CA TYR A 670 12.57 -2.68 -15.79
C TYR A 670 12.78 -2.20 -14.34
N ASN A 671 12.15 -2.92 -13.39
CA ASN A 671 12.22 -2.61 -11.97
C ASN A 671 13.15 -3.57 -11.25
#